data_d8dfcf9a9d09e73046115a4751d90302
#
_entry.id   d8dfcf9a9d09e73046115a4751d90302
#
_cell.length_a   1.000
_cell.length_b   1.000
_cell.length_c   1.000
_cell.angle_alpha   90.00
_cell.angle_beta   90.00
_cell.angle_gamma   90.00
#
_symmetry.space_group_name_H-M   'P 1'
#
loop_
_entity.id
_entity.type
_entity.pdbx_description
1 polymer ?
#
loop_
_entity_poly.entity_id
_entity_poly.type
_entity_poly.pdbx_seq_one_letter_code
_entity_poly.pdbx_strand_id
1 'polypeptide(L)'
;MYYTKLRKQKNKFDILMCDKKQLSEEDIKLQFITPALNSAGWDNQHIRMEYAFTDGRIIFQGQSSHARKAKKRADYLLQVGANKTPIAIVEAKDNNQPISGGIGQAKVYAEILDLKFAYSSNGDGFTEYDFTSGIEKNIGLDEFPSPAQLQERLIKAKGLTLEQQKVVETPYYFDFDSHEPRYYQRIAIDRTVEAVAKGQNRILLVMATGTGKTFTSFQIIHRLTKAGVKKKVLYLADRNVLIDQTMNQDFRPFKGRMTKIQNRYMDSSYEIYMALYQQLVSPDEDTPNPFAEFQPSFFDLIIVDECHRGSAKEDSQWRAILEYFTSATQIGMTATPKAVDGANNLDYFGKPLYTYSLKQGIEDGFLAPYRVTNSFLNIDLTGYVPEDGEEDIYGNLIQQGYFSRKDFGRGLALMERREIVARRITKMLRQIGRMTKTIVFCPDIEEAEAMRQLLTNLNSDLCQKDSRYVMKITGDDYEGKRQLDNFIDVDQPYPCVVTTSEMLSTGVDCKTCGLIVIDKEIQSMTEFKQIVGRGTRIREDKGKWHFEILDFRNATQLFHDPEFDGDPEPPQGGPGGGESGNGGGRGGGGGTPPTPPGPKKYYVDGGEIQIDKEYVSFLGADGNLIKDSYIDFTKKRIRGRYPTLNDFLQKWSEADRKKAIVDELKDYDVLIDAIREQNPNLANADIFDIVCHVAFDQKPLTRKERANKVKKSDYFSQYGEEARRVLEVLLDKYADTGILELENIAILLTPQLAQFGKPQKIMKYFGGMEGYMSAVRNMETRLYAA
;
A
#
# COMPACT_ATOMS: atom_id res chain seq x y z
N MET A 1 25.02 56.39 -46.47
CA MET A 1 24.15 56.50 -45.28
C MET A 1 23.19 55.29 -45.10
N TYR A 2 22.74 54.63 -46.16
CA TYR A 2 21.80 53.47 -46.08
C TYR A 2 22.48 52.19 -45.58
N TYR A 3 23.73 51.92 -46.00
CA TYR A 3 24.53 50.79 -45.59
C TYR A 3 24.96 50.82 -44.09
N THR A 4 25.14 52.01 -43.55
CA THR A 4 25.49 52.21 -42.13
C THR A 4 24.27 52.01 -41.22
N LYS A 5 23.03 52.25 -41.71
CA LYS A 5 21.79 52.00 -40.98
C LYS A 5 21.44 50.50 -40.93
N LEU A 6 21.66 49.76 -42.03
CA LEU A 6 21.50 48.32 -42.09
C LEU A 6 22.52 47.55 -41.20
N ARG A 7 23.74 48.03 -41.13
CA ARG A 7 24.77 47.45 -40.24
C ARG A 7 24.46 47.72 -38.76
N LYS A 8 23.88 48.89 -38.42
CA LYS A 8 23.41 49.21 -37.06
C LYS A 8 22.13 48.48 -36.71
N GLN A 9 21.24 48.15 -37.66
CA GLN A 9 20.09 47.29 -37.40
C GLN A 9 20.50 45.81 -37.23
N LYS A 10 21.44 45.30 -38.02
CA LYS A 10 21.98 43.98 -37.88
C LYS A 10 22.68 43.81 -36.52
N ASN A 11 23.52 44.79 -36.09
CA ASN A 11 24.15 44.79 -34.77
C ASN A 11 23.12 44.98 -33.62
N LYS A 12 21.95 45.58 -33.87
CA LYS A 12 20.92 45.73 -32.86
C LYS A 12 20.06 44.48 -32.71
N PHE A 13 19.99 43.65 -33.78
CA PHE A 13 19.38 42.31 -33.73
C PHE A 13 20.33 41.29 -33.08
N ASP A 14 21.66 41.41 -33.32
CA ASP A 14 22.66 40.54 -32.68
C ASP A 14 22.91 40.87 -31.18
N ILE A 15 22.50 42.06 -30.71
CA ILE A 15 22.60 42.48 -29.29
C ILE A 15 21.35 42.02 -28.50
N LEU A 16 20.30 41.53 -29.16
CA LEU A 16 19.11 40.93 -28.53
C LEU A 16 19.08 39.42 -28.54
N MET A 17 20.13 38.74 -28.97
CA MET A 17 20.32 37.33 -28.69
C MET A 17 20.78 37.18 -27.21
N CYS A 18 19.83 37.05 -26.34
CA CYS A 18 20.09 36.57 -24.96
C CYS A 18 20.98 35.33 -25.09
N ASP A 19 22.14 35.33 -24.40
CA ASP A 19 23.01 34.16 -24.39
C ASP A 19 22.16 32.98 -23.89
N LYS A 20 21.91 31.98 -24.73
CA LYS A 20 21.09 30.80 -24.39
C LYS A 20 21.53 30.16 -23.06
N LYS A 21 22.80 30.27 -22.70
CA LYS A 21 23.36 29.76 -21.45
C LYS A 21 22.85 30.49 -20.21
N GLN A 22 22.26 31.66 -20.34
CA GLN A 22 21.65 32.42 -19.25
C GLN A 22 20.15 32.12 -19.10
N LEU A 23 19.56 31.39 -20.06
CA LEU A 23 18.17 31.04 -20.04
C LEU A 23 17.90 29.86 -19.10
N SER A 24 16.79 29.92 -18.40
CA SER A 24 16.29 28.79 -17.63
C SER A 24 15.82 27.65 -18.55
N GLU A 25 15.70 26.46 -18.00
CA GLU A 25 15.12 25.30 -18.73
C GLU A 25 13.72 25.65 -19.28
N GLU A 26 12.91 26.39 -18.51
CA GLU A 26 11.57 26.85 -18.96
C GLU A 26 11.65 27.82 -20.14
N ASP A 27 12.65 28.71 -20.16
CA ASP A 27 12.86 29.61 -21.31
C ASP A 27 13.29 28.81 -22.54
N ILE A 28 14.14 27.80 -22.38
CA ILE A 28 14.57 26.90 -23.47
C ILE A 28 13.36 26.12 -24.01
N LYS A 29 12.48 25.60 -23.15
CA LYS A 29 11.23 24.96 -23.57
C LYS A 29 10.38 25.91 -24.41
N LEU A 30 10.15 27.11 -23.92
CA LEU A 30 9.23 28.08 -24.54
C LEU A 30 9.77 28.66 -25.86
N GLN A 31 11.06 29.00 -25.90
CA GLN A 31 11.65 29.76 -27.01
C GLN A 31 12.22 28.86 -28.12
N PHE A 32 12.59 27.62 -27.84
CA PHE A 32 13.27 26.73 -28.80
C PHE A 32 12.56 25.39 -29.00
N ILE A 33 12.27 24.66 -27.95
CA ILE A 33 11.75 23.29 -28.06
C ILE A 33 10.29 23.31 -28.56
N THR A 34 9.39 24.03 -27.86
CA THR A 34 7.99 24.11 -28.25
C THR A 34 7.80 24.64 -29.69
N PRO A 35 8.49 25.72 -30.13
CA PRO A 35 8.43 26.16 -31.52
C PRO A 35 8.93 25.15 -32.56
N ALA A 36 9.98 24.37 -32.22
CA ALA A 36 10.48 23.31 -33.09
C ALA A 36 9.45 22.17 -33.23
N LEU A 37 8.84 21.72 -32.12
CA LEU A 37 7.74 20.74 -32.16
C LEU A 37 6.56 21.22 -32.99
N ASN A 38 6.13 22.49 -32.80
CA ASN A 38 5.03 23.08 -33.56
C ASN A 38 5.37 23.17 -35.06
N SER A 39 6.60 23.52 -35.42
CA SER A 39 7.07 23.58 -36.81
C SER A 39 7.10 22.19 -37.46
N ALA A 40 7.35 21.13 -36.70
CA ALA A 40 7.26 19.75 -37.15
C ALA A 40 5.80 19.24 -37.30
N GLY A 41 4.81 20.04 -36.94
CA GLY A 41 3.40 19.69 -37.08
C GLY A 41 2.74 19.14 -35.83
N TRP A 42 3.39 19.21 -34.66
CA TRP A 42 2.77 18.89 -33.39
C TRP A 42 1.95 20.07 -32.89
N ASP A 43 0.65 19.89 -32.72
CA ASP A 43 -0.25 20.93 -32.21
C ASP A 43 -0.42 20.81 -30.66
N ASN A 44 -0.96 21.88 -30.07
CA ASN A 44 -1.15 21.94 -28.62
C ASN A 44 -2.13 20.88 -28.08
N GLN A 45 -2.92 20.21 -28.92
CA GLN A 45 -3.83 19.14 -28.48
C GLN A 45 -3.09 17.80 -28.34
N HIS A 46 -1.96 17.65 -29.02
CA HIS A 46 -1.13 16.45 -29.07
C HIS A 46 0.16 16.57 -28.26
N ILE A 47 0.40 17.74 -27.67
CA ILE A 47 1.51 17.98 -26.73
C ILE A 47 0.95 18.12 -25.31
N ARG A 48 1.41 17.27 -24.39
CA ARG A 48 1.19 17.46 -22.95
C ARG A 48 2.49 17.86 -22.30
N MET A 49 2.56 19.09 -21.82
CA MET A 49 3.71 19.60 -21.05
C MET A 49 3.58 19.20 -19.59
N GLU A 50 4.72 19.01 -18.93
CA GLU A 50 4.79 18.71 -17.50
C GLU A 50 3.92 17.51 -17.11
N TYR A 51 3.97 16.46 -17.94
CA TYR A 51 3.11 15.29 -17.79
C TYR A 51 3.54 14.43 -16.60
N ALA A 52 2.83 14.53 -15.49
CA ALA A 52 2.98 13.65 -14.34
C ALA A 52 2.26 12.32 -14.59
N PHE A 53 3.00 11.22 -14.60
CA PHE A 53 2.44 9.88 -14.84
C PHE A 53 2.44 8.98 -13.57
N THR A 54 3.08 9.42 -12.47
CA THR A 54 2.96 8.80 -11.15
C THR A 54 2.44 9.81 -10.14
N ASP A 55 1.89 9.33 -9.02
CA ASP A 55 1.47 10.19 -7.91
C ASP A 55 2.58 10.43 -6.89
N GLY A 56 3.72 9.75 -7.05
CA GLY A 56 4.82 9.76 -6.12
C GLY A 56 4.55 8.85 -4.90
N ARG A 57 5.53 8.02 -4.57
CA ARG A 57 5.45 7.09 -3.45
C ARG A 57 5.14 7.82 -2.15
N ILE A 58 4.23 7.26 -1.36
CA ILE A 58 3.99 7.72 0.00
C ILE A 58 5.10 7.20 0.89
N ILE A 59 5.74 8.09 1.62
CA ILE A 59 6.77 7.79 2.63
C ILE A 59 6.26 8.17 4.00
N PHE A 60 6.59 7.34 4.99
CA PHE A 60 6.28 7.62 6.38
C PHE A 60 7.24 8.67 6.93
N GLN A 61 6.70 9.71 7.55
CA GLN A 61 7.45 10.71 8.31
C GLN A 61 6.98 10.69 9.76
N GLY A 62 7.06 9.50 10.42
CA GLY A 62 6.54 9.28 11.75
C GLY A 62 5.23 8.48 11.80
N GLN A 63 4.61 8.42 12.98
CA GLN A 63 3.36 7.66 13.15
C GLN A 63 2.15 8.30 12.48
N SER A 64 2.15 9.64 12.35
CA SER A 64 1.00 10.41 11.91
C SER A 64 1.25 11.29 10.69
N SER A 65 2.49 11.46 10.26
CA SER A 65 2.85 12.33 9.16
C SER A 65 3.29 11.51 7.93
N HIS A 66 2.81 11.92 6.78
CA HIS A 66 3.11 11.28 5.51
C HIS A 66 3.53 12.35 4.51
N ALA A 67 4.47 12.01 3.64
CA ALA A 67 4.85 12.83 2.50
C ALA A 67 4.80 11.99 1.24
N ARG A 68 4.61 12.63 0.11
CA ARG A 68 4.80 12.00 -1.20
C ARG A 68 6.20 12.34 -1.72
N LYS A 69 6.89 11.36 -2.26
CA LYS A 69 8.07 11.61 -3.12
C LYS A 69 7.61 12.43 -4.34
N ALA A 70 8.56 13.11 -4.98
CA ALA A 70 8.29 13.81 -6.22
C ALA A 70 7.65 12.87 -7.24
N LYS A 71 6.62 13.35 -7.93
CA LYS A 71 5.99 12.65 -9.05
C LYS A 71 7.03 12.49 -10.15
N LYS A 72 7.03 11.35 -10.84
CA LYS A 72 7.74 11.25 -12.12
C LYS A 72 6.96 12.06 -13.14
N ARG A 73 7.64 13.01 -13.74
CA ARG A 73 7.06 13.98 -14.64
C ARG A 73 7.98 14.17 -15.84
N ALA A 74 7.43 14.04 -17.03
CA ALA A 74 8.11 14.31 -18.28
C ALA A 74 7.85 15.74 -18.73
N ASP A 75 8.85 16.42 -19.27
CA ASP A 75 8.70 17.79 -19.78
C ASP A 75 7.67 17.84 -20.90
N TYR A 76 7.74 16.90 -21.85
CA TYR A 76 6.75 16.74 -22.90
C TYR A 76 6.38 15.28 -23.11
N LEU A 77 5.09 15.00 -23.20
CA LEU A 77 4.53 13.78 -23.76
C LEU A 77 3.88 14.11 -25.10
N LEU A 78 4.36 13.47 -26.17
CA LEU A 78 3.81 13.62 -27.50
C LEU A 78 2.79 12.49 -27.76
N GLN A 79 1.64 12.86 -28.32
CA GLN A 79 0.51 11.98 -28.52
C GLN A 79 0.06 12.03 -29.99
N VAL A 80 -0.50 10.96 -30.51
CA VAL A 80 -0.99 10.87 -31.90
C VAL A 80 -2.42 10.37 -31.97
N GLY A 81 -3.12 10.73 -33.03
CA GLY A 81 -4.46 10.27 -33.35
C GLY A 81 -5.54 10.79 -32.40
N ALA A 82 -6.79 10.46 -32.71
CA ALA A 82 -7.97 10.89 -31.95
C ALA A 82 -7.98 10.38 -30.48
N ASN A 83 -7.31 9.26 -30.24
CA ASN A 83 -7.18 8.66 -28.91
C ASN A 83 -6.09 9.30 -28.04
N LYS A 84 -5.39 10.29 -28.58
CA LYS A 84 -4.22 10.88 -27.90
C LYS A 84 -3.27 9.79 -27.39
N THR A 85 -2.94 8.83 -28.27
CA THR A 85 -2.06 7.72 -27.93
C THR A 85 -0.64 8.25 -27.72
N PRO A 86 -0.03 8.06 -26.54
CA PRO A 86 1.34 8.45 -26.30
C PRO A 86 2.30 7.74 -27.27
N ILE A 87 3.26 8.47 -27.83
CA ILE A 87 4.21 7.94 -28.81
C ILE A 87 5.66 8.26 -28.47
N ALA A 88 5.92 9.43 -27.91
CA ALA A 88 7.27 9.88 -27.58
C ALA A 88 7.32 10.74 -26.33
N ILE A 89 8.50 10.79 -25.72
CA ILE A 89 8.86 11.69 -24.63
C ILE A 89 9.96 12.65 -25.10
N VAL A 90 9.93 13.88 -24.61
CA VAL A 90 11.02 14.85 -24.77
C VAL A 90 11.37 15.40 -23.39
N GLU A 91 12.64 15.29 -23.00
CA GLU A 91 13.21 15.89 -21.79
C GLU A 91 14.01 17.13 -22.17
N ALA A 92 13.72 18.23 -21.54
CA ALA A 92 14.43 19.50 -21.72
C ALA A 92 15.61 19.61 -20.74
N LYS A 93 16.61 20.38 -21.12
CA LYS A 93 17.71 20.81 -20.25
C LYS A 93 18.07 22.26 -20.58
N ASP A 94 18.64 22.96 -19.60
CA ASP A 94 19.23 24.27 -19.87
C ASP A 94 20.42 24.16 -20.85
N ASN A 95 20.77 25.27 -21.52
CA ASN A 95 21.80 25.25 -22.56
C ASN A 95 23.24 25.13 -22.02
N ASN A 96 23.44 24.99 -20.70
CA ASN A 96 24.75 24.67 -20.11
C ASN A 96 25.03 23.16 -20.18
N GLN A 97 24.01 22.34 -20.46
CA GLN A 97 24.16 20.91 -20.63
C GLN A 97 24.25 20.52 -22.12
N PRO A 98 24.85 19.36 -22.45
CA PRO A 98 24.84 18.88 -23.84
C PRO A 98 23.42 18.54 -24.30
N ILE A 99 23.20 18.51 -25.62
CA ILE A 99 21.89 18.12 -26.22
C ILE A 99 21.41 16.77 -25.67
N SER A 100 22.33 15.82 -25.42
CA SER A 100 22.04 14.51 -24.86
C SER A 100 21.86 14.50 -23.32
N GLY A 101 21.96 15.62 -22.64
CA GLY A 101 21.97 15.67 -21.17
C GLY A 101 20.73 15.06 -20.49
N GLY A 102 19.56 15.10 -21.15
CA GLY A 102 18.31 14.50 -20.67
C GLY A 102 17.99 13.10 -21.19
N ILE A 103 18.76 12.57 -22.14
CA ILE A 103 18.39 11.33 -22.86
C ILE A 103 18.28 10.09 -21.96
N GLY A 104 19.13 9.99 -20.93
CA GLY A 104 19.05 8.89 -19.96
C GLY A 104 17.73 8.88 -19.21
N GLN A 105 17.25 10.05 -18.77
CA GLN A 105 15.95 10.23 -18.12
C GLN A 105 14.80 9.95 -19.07
N ALA A 106 14.88 10.47 -20.30
CA ALA A 106 13.88 10.23 -21.35
C ALA A 106 13.72 8.74 -21.68
N LYS A 107 14.83 7.98 -21.75
CA LYS A 107 14.81 6.53 -21.97
C LYS A 107 14.07 5.81 -20.84
N VAL A 108 14.42 6.09 -19.58
CA VAL A 108 13.75 5.50 -18.40
C VAL A 108 12.25 5.77 -18.41
N TYR A 109 11.85 7.00 -18.72
CA TYR A 109 10.44 7.37 -18.76
C TYR A 109 9.72 6.73 -19.95
N ALA A 110 10.36 6.63 -21.10
CA ALA A 110 9.81 5.93 -22.25
C ALA A 110 9.61 4.43 -21.98
N GLU A 111 10.55 3.78 -21.29
CA GLU A 111 10.41 2.38 -20.87
C GLU A 111 9.23 2.20 -19.90
N ILE A 112 9.09 3.06 -18.89
CA ILE A 112 7.96 3.01 -17.93
C ILE A 112 6.62 3.17 -18.67
N LEU A 113 6.55 4.08 -19.63
CA LEU A 113 5.33 4.39 -20.39
C LEU A 113 5.13 3.49 -21.63
N ASP A 114 6.02 2.53 -21.88
CA ASP A 114 6.04 1.65 -23.08
C ASP A 114 6.11 2.41 -24.41
N LEU A 115 6.84 3.53 -24.43
CA LEU A 115 7.02 4.34 -25.63
C LEU A 115 8.25 3.87 -26.42
N LYS A 116 8.22 4.11 -27.73
CA LYS A 116 9.28 3.64 -28.63
C LYS A 116 10.26 4.75 -29.06
N PHE A 117 9.97 6.01 -28.71
CA PHE A 117 10.82 7.12 -29.03
C PHE A 117 11.07 8.00 -27.81
N ALA A 118 12.34 8.30 -27.55
CA ALA A 118 12.78 9.16 -26.47
C ALA A 118 13.67 10.27 -27.04
N TYR A 119 13.47 11.50 -26.60
CA TYR A 119 14.21 12.65 -27.02
C TYR A 119 14.75 13.43 -25.82
N SER A 120 15.91 14.09 -26.01
CA SER A 120 16.33 15.19 -25.15
C SER A 120 16.72 16.41 -25.97
N SER A 121 16.61 17.61 -25.39
CA SER A 121 16.98 18.85 -26.03
C SER A 121 17.46 19.89 -25.03
N ASN A 122 18.47 20.68 -25.42
CA ASN A 122 18.94 21.89 -24.71
C ASN A 122 18.64 23.18 -25.50
N GLY A 123 17.79 23.10 -26.53
CA GLY A 123 17.46 24.22 -27.42
C GLY A 123 18.42 24.44 -28.60
N ASP A 124 19.46 23.61 -28.77
CA ASP A 124 20.35 23.66 -29.96
C ASP A 124 20.00 22.57 -30.98
N GLY A 125 19.34 21.50 -30.55
CA GLY A 125 18.90 20.38 -31.36
C GLY A 125 18.25 19.33 -30.47
N PHE A 126 18.03 18.15 -31.01
CA PHE A 126 17.51 16.98 -30.26
C PHE A 126 18.47 15.80 -30.36
N THR A 127 18.60 15.03 -29.27
CA THR A 127 19.11 13.67 -29.29
C THR A 127 17.91 12.74 -29.32
N GLU A 128 17.75 11.96 -30.39
CA GLU A 128 16.72 10.92 -30.52
C GLU A 128 17.28 9.57 -30.12
N TYR A 129 16.51 8.80 -29.33
CA TYR A 129 16.72 7.37 -29.16
C TYR A 129 15.50 6.59 -29.64
N ASP A 130 15.69 5.72 -30.60
CA ASP A 130 14.66 4.85 -31.18
C ASP A 130 14.79 3.43 -30.64
N PHE A 131 13.89 3.02 -29.72
CA PHE A 131 13.85 1.67 -29.15
C PHE A 131 13.56 0.58 -30.16
N THR A 132 13.01 0.92 -31.35
CA THR A 132 12.72 -0.10 -32.38
C THR A 132 13.95 -0.52 -33.15
N SER A 133 14.92 0.38 -33.29
CA SER A 133 16.19 0.14 -33.97
C SER A 133 17.40 0.08 -33.03
N GLY A 134 17.27 0.58 -31.80
CA GLY A 134 18.36 0.74 -30.85
C GLY A 134 19.34 1.87 -31.20
N ILE A 135 18.98 2.75 -32.15
CA ILE A 135 19.86 3.82 -32.66
C ILE A 135 19.64 5.10 -31.87
N GLU A 136 20.76 5.73 -31.47
CA GLU A 136 20.80 7.07 -30.93
C GLU A 136 21.46 8.02 -31.94
N LYS A 137 20.87 9.18 -32.20
CA LYS A 137 21.38 10.17 -33.14
C LYS A 137 20.98 11.59 -32.73
N ASN A 138 21.79 12.57 -33.16
CA ASN A 138 21.46 13.99 -33.02
C ASN A 138 20.76 14.48 -34.29
N ILE A 139 19.74 15.31 -34.14
CA ILE A 139 18.99 15.96 -35.22
C ILE A 139 18.86 17.46 -34.92
N GLY A 140 18.72 18.26 -35.96
CA GLY A 140 18.46 19.70 -35.83
C GLY A 140 17.08 20.00 -35.28
N LEU A 141 16.85 21.26 -34.85
CA LEU A 141 15.54 21.69 -34.37
C LEU A 141 14.46 21.64 -35.47
N ASP A 142 14.87 21.82 -36.72
CA ASP A 142 14.03 21.78 -37.94
C ASP A 142 13.88 20.36 -38.51
N GLU A 143 14.62 19.40 -38.00
CA GLU A 143 14.59 17.99 -38.40
C GLU A 143 13.74 17.11 -37.50
N PHE A 144 13.04 17.68 -36.53
CA PHE A 144 12.18 16.91 -35.62
C PHE A 144 11.07 16.19 -36.40
N PRO A 145 10.83 14.88 -36.20
CA PRO A 145 9.85 14.14 -36.97
C PRO A 145 8.42 14.58 -36.70
N SER A 146 7.60 14.64 -37.75
CA SER A 146 6.17 14.94 -37.63
C SER A 146 5.39 13.80 -36.94
N PRO A 147 4.17 14.07 -36.43
CA PRO A 147 3.29 13.03 -35.87
C PRO A 147 3.08 11.85 -36.81
N ALA A 148 2.87 12.11 -38.09
CA ALA A 148 2.65 11.10 -39.10
C ALA A 148 3.91 10.19 -39.29
N GLN A 149 5.09 10.82 -39.34
CA GLN A 149 6.35 10.06 -39.48
C GLN A 149 6.61 9.15 -38.29
N LEU A 150 6.39 9.62 -37.05
CA LEU A 150 6.56 8.75 -35.86
C LEU A 150 5.50 7.64 -35.82
N GLN A 151 4.27 7.93 -36.21
CA GLN A 151 3.19 6.95 -36.27
C GLN A 151 3.50 5.88 -37.33
N GLU A 152 3.97 6.27 -38.50
CA GLU A 152 4.38 5.31 -39.56
C GLU A 152 5.54 4.41 -39.08
N ARG A 153 6.57 4.98 -38.45
CA ARG A 153 7.68 4.24 -37.86
C ARG A 153 7.18 3.23 -36.82
N LEU A 154 6.25 3.63 -35.94
CA LEU A 154 5.66 2.77 -34.93
C LEU A 154 4.86 1.61 -35.54
N ILE A 155 3.99 1.91 -36.52
CA ILE A 155 3.16 0.91 -37.22
C ILE A 155 4.04 -0.11 -37.92
N LYS A 156 5.07 0.36 -38.62
CA LYS A 156 6.05 -0.50 -39.29
C LYS A 156 6.80 -1.40 -38.29
N ALA A 157 7.25 -0.84 -37.17
CA ALA A 157 7.94 -1.58 -36.13
C ALA A 157 7.03 -2.65 -35.49
N LYS A 158 5.74 -2.34 -35.30
CA LYS A 158 4.73 -3.27 -34.78
C LYS A 158 4.29 -4.33 -35.82
N GLY A 159 4.57 -4.13 -37.10
CA GLY A 159 4.18 -5.04 -38.18
C GLY A 159 2.65 -5.13 -38.36
N LEU A 160 1.91 -4.04 -38.14
CA LEU A 160 0.45 -4.02 -38.20
C LEU A 160 -0.06 -3.86 -39.65
N THR A 161 -1.05 -4.66 -40.02
CA THR A 161 -1.83 -4.43 -41.25
C THR A 161 -2.78 -3.24 -41.04
N LEU A 162 -3.30 -2.70 -42.14
CA LEU A 162 -4.27 -1.58 -42.07
C LEU A 162 -5.54 -1.93 -41.27
N GLU A 163 -5.97 -3.20 -41.32
CA GLU A 163 -7.15 -3.64 -40.56
C GLU A 163 -6.81 -3.76 -39.07
N GLN A 164 -5.66 -4.31 -38.73
CA GLN A 164 -5.18 -4.39 -37.35
C GLN A 164 -4.99 -2.98 -36.76
N GLN A 165 -4.47 -2.05 -37.55
CA GLN A 165 -4.32 -0.66 -37.14
C GLN A 165 -5.67 -0.03 -36.74
N LYS A 166 -6.74 -0.24 -37.54
CA LYS A 166 -8.10 0.26 -37.21
C LYS A 166 -8.58 -0.25 -35.84
N VAL A 167 -8.28 -1.52 -35.52
CA VAL A 167 -8.64 -2.11 -34.22
C VAL A 167 -7.85 -1.45 -33.09
N VAL A 168 -6.54 -1.28 -33.25
CA VAL A 168 -5.66 -0.67 -32.25
C VAL A 168 -5.99 0.82 -32.05
N GLU A 169 -6.45 1.52 -33.08
CA GLU A 169 -6.84 2.91 -33.02
C GLU A 169 -8.28 3.14 -32.50
N THR A 170 -9.05 2.06 -32.20
CA THR A 170 -10.39 2.21 -31.66
C THR A 170 -10.36 2.94 -30.33
N PRO A 171 -11.20 4.02 -30.18
CA PRO A 171 -11.19 4.87 -28.99
C PRO A 171 -11.55 4.16 -27.70
N TYR A 172 -10.94 4.61 -26.60
CA TYR A 172 -11.40 4.32 -25.26
C TYR A 172 -12.83 4.83 -25.05
N TYR A 173 -13.51 4.26 -24.06
CA TYR A 173 -14.77 4.81 -23.57
C TYR A 173 -14.47 5.99 -22.64
N PHE A 174 -15.10 7.12 -22.92
CA PHE A 174 -15.12 8.30 -22.06
C PHE A 174 -16.54 8.84 -21.94
N ASP A 175 -16.94 9.18 -20.73
CA ASP A 175 -18.12 9.97 -20.42
C ASP A 175 -17.76 11.04 -19.36
N PHE A 176 -18.73 11.84 -18.93
CA PHE A 176 -18.52 12.94 -17.99
C PHE A 176 -18.05 12.47 -16.61
N ASP A 177 -18.37 11.23 -16.22
CA ASP A 177 -18.04 10.64 -14.92
C ASP A 177 -16.80 9.71 -15.02
N SER A 178 -16.29 9.44 -16.22
CA SER A 178 -15.15 8.55 -16.43
C SER A 178 -13.82 9.29 -16.30
N HIS A 179 -12.83 8.57 -15.79
CA HIS A 179 -11.45 9.06 -15.70
C HIS A 179 -10.59 8.43 -16.80
N GLU A 180 -9.55 9.15 -17.21
CA GLU A 180 -8.55 8.60 -18.12
C GLU A 180 -7.89 7.37 -17.50
N PRO A 181 -7.61 6.30 -18.30
CA PRO A 181 -6.80 5.19 -17.82
C PRO A 181 -5.45 5.69 -17.34
N ARG A 182 -5.01 5.21 -16.16
CA ARG A 182 -3.65 5.41 -15.70
C ARG A 182 -2.67 4.79 -16.69
N TYR A 183 -1.42 5.23 -16.71
CA TYR A 183 -0.44 4.77 -17.70
C TYR A 183 -0.33 3.25 -17.78
N TYR A 184 -0.28 2.55 -16.65
CA TYR A 184 -0.17 1.09 -16.60
C TYR A 184 -1.45 0.38 -17.08
N GLN A 185 -2.63 0.96 -16.83
CA GLN A 185 -3.90 0.45 -17.37
C GLN A 185 -3.93 0.63 -18.88
N ARG A 186 -3.49 1.79 -19.37
CA ARG A 186 -3.36 2.07 -20.81
C ARG A 186 -2.45 1.03 -21.49
N ILE A 187 -1.28 0.74 -20.91
CA ILE A 187 -0.36 -0.27 -21.44
C ILE A 187 -1.04 -1.64 -21.49
N ALA A 188 -1.71 -2.07 -20.40
CA ALA A 188 -2.40 -3.35 -20.36
C ALA A 188 -3.49 -3.45 -21.43
N ILE A 189 -4.32 -2.39 -21.57
CA ILE A 189 -5.39 -2.33 -22.56
C ILE A 189 -4.83 -2.33 -23.99
N ASP A 190 -3.87 -1.45 -24.29
CA ASP A 190 -3.31 -1.30 -25.64
C ASP A 190 -2.59 -2.57 -26.09
N ARG A 191 -1.78 -3.18 -25.23
CA ARG A 191 -1.11 -4.46 -25.56
C ARG A 191 -2.11 -5.57 -25.79
N THR A 192 -3.19 -5.63 -24.99
CA THR A 192 -4.23 -6.67 -25.15
C THR A 192 -5.00 -6.48 -26.45
N VAL A 193 -5.43 -5.27 -26.78
CA VAL A 193 -6.14 -4.97 -28.03
C VAL A 193 -5.26 -5.28 -29.23
N GLU A 194 -3.96 -4.93 -29.17
CA GLU A 194 -2.99 -5.24 -30.22
C GLU A 194 -2.77 -6.77 -30.36
N ALA A 195 -2.63 -7.49 -29.26
CA ALA A 195 -2.47 -8.94 -29.27
C ALA A 195 -3.69 -9.65 -29.92
N VAL A 196 -4.91 -9.21 -29.55
CA VAL A 196 -6.15 -9.72 -30.15
C VAL A 196 -6.23 -9.38 -31.64
N ALA A 197 -5.87 -8.15 -32.03
CA ALA A 197 -5.83 -7.75 -33.44
C ALA A 197 -4.84 -8.61 -34.27
N LYS A 198 -3.74 -9.04 -33.67
CA LYS A 198 -2.75 -9.94 -34.24
C LYS A 198 -3.18 -11.42 -34.23
N GLY A 199 -4.35 -11.76 -33.69
CA GLY A 199 -4.88 -13.12 -33.63
C GLY A 199 -4.40 -13.96 -32.45
N GLN A 200 -3.85 -13.36 -31.42
CA GLN A 200 -3.51 -14.09 -30.19
C GLN A 200 -4.78 -14.46 -29.42
N ASN A 201 -4.96 -15.75 -29.15
CA ASN A 201 -6.19 -16.29 -28.57
C ASN A 201 -6.11 -16.54 -27.05
N ARG A 202 -4.92 -16.57 -26.47
CA ARG A 202 -4.72 -16.75 -25.02
C ARG A 202 -3.84 -15.64 -24.49
N ILE A 203 -4.33 -14.92 -23.49
CA ILE A 203 -3.67 -13.73 -22.96
C ILE A 203 -3.77 -13.77 -21.44
N LEU A 204 -2.67 -13.50 -20.74
CA LEU A 204 -2.63 -13.34 -19.29
C LEU A 204 -2.22 -11.92 -18.93
N LEU A 205 -3.03 -11.27 -18.07
CA LEU A 205 -2.72 -9.99 -17.44
C LEU A 205 -2.53 -10.20 -15.95
N VAL A 206 -1.37 -9.81 -15.44
CA VAL A 206 -1.05 -9.84 -14.00
C VAL A 206 -1.09 -8.42 -13.47
N MET A 207 -2.11 -8.11 -12.67
CA MET A 207 -2.30 -6.77 -12.12
C MET A 207 -2.67 -6.88 -10.63
N ALA A 208 -1.93 -6.20 -9.78
CA ALA A 208 -2.13 -6.24 -8.32
C ALA A 208 -3.56 -5.87 -7.94
N THR A 209 -4.03 -6.35 -6.79
CA THR A 209 -5.31 -5.95 -6.23
C THR A 209 -5.30 -4.43 -6.01
N GLY A 210 -6.34 -3.75 -6.49
CA GLY A 210 -6.41 -2.31 -6.33
C GLY A 210 -5.99 -1.48 -7.53
N THR A 211 -5.48 -2.11 -8.57
CA THR A 211 -5.00 -1.42 -9.77
C THR A 211 -6.07 -1.22 -10.85
N GLY A 212 -7.33 -1.64 -10.59
CA GLY A 212 -8.47 -1.43 -11.50
C GLY A 212 -8.54 -2.48 -12.61
N LYS A 213 -8.37 -3.77 -12.28
CA LYS A 213 -8.57 -4.90 -13.23
C LYS A 213 -9.93 -4.82 -13.93
N THR A 214 -11.01 -4.56 -13.17
CA THR A 214 -12.37 -4.45 -13.70
C THR A 214 -12.50 -3.33 -14.72
N PHE A 215 -11.97 -2.14 -14.43
CA PHE A 215 -11.93 -1.03 -15.38
C PHE A 215 -11.10 -1.37 -16.64
N THR A 216 -9.98 -2.06 -16.47
CA THR A 216 -9.13 -2.51 -17.58
C THR A 216 -9.89 -3.49 -18.48
N SER A 217 -10.59 -4.47 -17.92
CA SER A 217 -11.40 -5.43 -18.69
C SER A 217 -12.57 -4.74 -19.40
N PHE A 218 -13.24 -3.78 -18.75
CA PHE A 218 -14.29 -2.96 -19.36
C PHE A 218 -13.78 -2.27 -20.62
N GLN A 219 -12.66 -1.57 -20.54
CA GLN A 219 -12.07 -0.85 -21.68
C GLN A 219 -11.64 -1.79 -22.81
N ILE A 220 -11.11 -2.96 -22.49
CA ILE A 220 -10.76 -3.98 -23.49
C ILE A 220 -12.00 -4.45 -24.22
N ILE A 221 -13.09 -4.82 -23.50
CA ILE A 221 -14.36 -5.24 -24.10
C ILE A 221 -14.92 -4.12 -24.97
N HIS A 222 -14.97 -2.88 -24.44
CA HIS A 222 -15.50 -1.74 -25.17
C HIS A 222 -14.78 -1.54 -26.51
N ARG A 223 -13.45 -1.52 -26.51
CA ARG A 223 -12.66 -1.28 -27.71
C ARG A 223 -12.82 -2.42 -28.73
N LEU A 224 -12.77 -3.68 -28.29
CA LEU A 224 -12.93 -4.83 -29.19
C LEU A 224 -14.35 -4.96 -29.77
N THR A 225 -15.38 -4.66 -28.99
CA THR A 225 -16.77 -4.67 -29.49
C THR A 225 -17.04 -3.49 -30.40
N LYS A 226 -16.54 -2.29 -30.09
CA LYS A 226 -16.67 -1.10 -30.94
C LYS A 226 -15.92 -1.24 -32.25
N ALA A 227 -14.76 -1.92 -32.26
CA ALA A 227 -14.03 -2.28 -33.47
C ALA A 227 -14.76 -3.34 -34.31
N GLY A 228 -15.80 -3.99 -33.80
CA GLY A 228 -16.56 -5.02 -34.48
C GLY A 228 -15.87 -6.39 -34.57
N VAL A 229 -14.70 -6.54 -33.89
CA VAL A 229 -13.94 -7.81 -33.93
C VAL A 229 -14.40 -8.82 -32.91
N LYS A 230 -15.14 -8.40 -31.89
CA LYS A 230 -15.80 -9.24 -30.88
C LYS A 230 -17.24 -8.78 -30.68
N LYS A 231 -18.17 -9.76 -30.50
CA LYS A 231 -19.63 -9.51 -30.42
C LYS A 231 -20.30 -10.16 -29.22
N LYS A 232 -19.88 -11.38 -28.87
CA LYS A 232 -20.44 -12.16 -27.77
C LYS A 232 -19.35 -12.41 -26.72
N VAL A 233 -19.51 -11.79 -25.58
CA VAL A 233 -18.52 -11.76 -24.50
C VAL A 233 -19.04 -12.53 -23.29
N LEU A 234 -18.24 -13.43 -22.75
CA LEU A 234 -18.47 -14.08 -21.46
C LEU A 234 -17.46 -13.55 -20.44
N TYR A 235 -17.97 -12.97 -19.34
CA TYR A 235 -17.16 -12.54 -18.20
C TYR A 235 -17.39 -13.49 -17.04
N LEU A 236 -16.36 -14.21 -16.64
CA LEU A 236 -16.39 -15.21 -15.58
C LEU A 236 -15.79 -14.64 -14.30
N ALA A 237 -16.51 -14.79 -13.19
CA ALA A 237 -16.05 -14.47 -11.84
C ALA A 237 -16.35 -15.62 -10.88
N ASP A 238 -15.76 -15.57 -9.68
CA ASP A 238 -15.94 -16.62 -8.66
C ASP A 238 -17.07 -16.34 -7.67
N ARG A 239 -17.53 -15.07 -7.57
CA ARG A 239 -18.54 -14.64 -6.57
C ARG A 239 -19.57 -13.66 -7.12
N ASN A 240 -20.81 -13.82 -6.64
CA ASN A 240 -21.94 -12.96 -7.02
C ASN A 240 -21.70 -11.49 -6.68
N VAL A 241 -21.14 -11.19 -5.52
CA VAL A 241 -20.85 -9.80 -5.09
C VAL A 241 -19.93 -9.10 -6.10
N LEU A 242 -18.94 -9.81 -6.65
CA LEU A 242 -18.06 -9.25 -7.69
C LEU A 242 -18.82 -8.94 -8.99
N ILE A 243 -19.70 -9.84 -9.41
CA ILE A 243 -20.51 -9.62 -10.62
C ILE A 243 -21.41 -8.40 -10.43
N ASP A 244 -22.14 -8.32 -9.32
CA ASP A 244 -23.09 -7.24 -9.06
C ASP A 244 -22.38 -5.87 -8.94
N GLN A 245 -21.24 -5.82 -8.28
CA GLN A 245 -20.39 -4.60 -8.24
C GLN A 245 -19.88 -4.23 -9.63
N THR A 246 -19.37 -5.18 -10.40
CA THR A 246 -18.86 -4.96 -11.76
C THR A 246 -19.96 -4.39 -12.65
N MET A 247 -21.15 -4.97 -12.65
CA MET A 247 -22.29 -4.52 -13.47
C MET A 247 -22.76 -3.11 -13.11
N ASN A 248 -22.77 -2.78 -11.82
CA ASN A 248 -23.29 -1.49 -11.33
C ASN A 248 -22.27 -0.36 -11.35
N GLN A 249 -20.98 -0.68 -11.44
CA GLN A 249 -19.89 0.30 -11.46
C GLN A 249 -19.28 0.42 -12.86
N ASP A 250 -18.15 -0.22 -13.11
CA ASP A 250 -17.36 -0.04 -14.33
C ASP A 250 -18.11 -0.46 -15.61
N PHE A 251 -18.99 -1.48 -15.53
CA PHE A 251 -19.76 -2.00 -16.68
C PHE A 251 -21.12 -1.32 -16.87
N ARG A 252 -21.46 -0.34 -16.04
CA ARG A 252 -22.72 0.44 -16.19
C ARG A 252 -22.99 0.93 -17.62
N PRO A 253 -21.99 1.36 -18.43
CA PRO A 253 -22.19 1.77 -19.81
C PRO A 253 -22.73 0.66 -20.73
N PHE A 254 -22.59 -0.61 -20.35
CA PHE A 254 -23.17 -1.74 -21.09
C PHE A 254 -24.60 -2.11 -20.67
N LYS A 255 -25.23 -1.31 -19.78
CA LYS A 255 -26.60 -1.54 -19.36
C LYS A 255 -27.53 -1.69 -20.58
N GLY A 256 -28.37 -2.75 -20.59
CA GLY A 256 -29.24 -3.08 -21.72
C GLY A 256 -28.60 -3.98 -22.78
N ARG A 257 -27.29 -4.14 -22.80
CA ARG A 257 -26.53 -5.06 -23.67
C ARG A 257 -25.91 -6.21 -22.90
N MET A 258 -25.96 -6.18 -21.55
CA MET A 258 -25.41 -7.23 -20.69
C MET A 258 -26.50 -7.90 -19.84
N THR A 259 -26.26 -9.15 -19.51
CA THR A 259 -27.11 -9.97 -18.62
C THR A 259 -26.26 -10.75 -17.64
N LYS A 260 -26.85 -11.07 -16.48
CA LYS A 260 -26.28 -12.00 -15.51
C LYS A 260 -26.93 -13.37 -15.69
N ILE A 261 -26.12 -14.38 -15.89
CA ILE A 261 -26.61 -15.76 -15.93
C ILE A 261 -27.04 -16.15 -14.52
N GLN A 262 -28.34 -16.52 -14.37
CA GLN A 262 -28.93 -16.94 -13.09
C GLN A 262 -29.75 -18.19 -13.32
N ASN A 263 -29.76 -19.08 -12.32
CA ASN A 263 -30.54 -20.31 -12.37
C ASN A 263 -30.30 -21.16 -13.63
N ARG A 264 -29.08 -21.09 -14.18
CA ARG A 264 -28.67 -21.79 -15.42
C ARG A 264 -29.46 -21.39 -16.68
N TYR A 265 -30.26 -20.32 -16.60
CA TYR A 265 -31.01 -19.80 -17.75
C TYR A 265 -30.18 -18.75 -18.49
N MET A 266 -30.11 -18.88 -19.82
CA MET A 266 -29.32 -18.02 -20.69
C MET A 266 -30.15 -17.51 -21.86
N ASP A 267 -30.33 -16.18 -21.95
CA ASP A 267 -30.98 -15.52 -23.07
C ASP A 267 -29.92 -15.15 -24.13
N SER A 268 -30.04 -15.73 -25.33
CA SER A 268 -29.08 -15.54 -26.42
C SER A 268 -29.10 -14.14 -27.06
N SER A 269 -30.02 -13.25 -26.66
CA SER A 269 -30.19 -11.92 -27.25
C SER A 269 -29.12 -10.90 -26.82
N TYR A 270 -28.51 -11.09 -25.65
CA TYR A 270 -27.52 -10.19 -25.10
C TYR A 270 -26.13 -10.29 -25.78
N GLU A 271 -25.31 -9.27 -25.63
CA GLU A 271 -23.94 -9.23 -26.14
C GLU A 271 -22.90 -9.64 -25.06
N ILE A 272 -23.15 -9.26 -23.81
CA ILE A 272 -22.24 -9.48 -22.68
C ILE A 272 -22.94 -10.30 -21.62
N TYR A 273 -22.32 -11.39 -21.24
CA TYR A 273 -22.80 -12.35 -20.26
C TYR A 273 -21.88 -12.37 -19.06
N MET A 274 -22.45 -12.12 -17.88
CA MET A 274 -21.75 -12.18 -16.60
C MET A 274 -22.16 -13.47 -15.88
N ALA A 275 -21.20 -14.31 -15.52
CA ALA A 275 -21.51 -15.60 -14.90
C ALA A 275 -20.52 -15.97 -13.80
N LEU A 276 -21.02 -16.75 -12.83
CA LEU A 276 -20.16 -17.56 -11.98
C LEU A 276 -19.79 -18.84 -12.75
N TYR A 277 -18.51 -19.24 -12.69
CA TYR A 277 -18.12 -20.50 -13.33
C TYR A 277 -18.87 -21.71 -12.73
N GLN A 278 -19.21 -21.68 -11.42
CA GLN A 278 -20.01 -22.72 -10.77
C GLN A 278 -21.44 -22.82 -11.30
N GLN A 279 -21.96 -21.79 -11.95
CA GLN A 279 -23.30 -21.82 -12.55
C GLN A 279 -23.30 -22.44 -13.96
N LEU A 280 -22.16 -22.48 -14.61
CA LEU A 280 -21.96 -23.01 -15.96
C LEU A 280 -21.50 -24.48 -15.97
N VAL A 281 -21.01 -24.99 -14.84
CA VAL A 281 -20.52 -26.36 -14.69
C VAL A 281 -21.43 -27.12 -13.75
N SER A 282 -21.78 -28.35 -14.11
CA SER A 282 -22.57 -29.24 -13.27
C SER A 282 -21.76 -29.82 -12.12
N PRO A 283 -22.32 -29.96 -10.91
CA PRO A 283 -21.63 -30.56 -9.78
C PRO A 283 -21.40 -32.08 -9.96
N ASP A 284 -22.22 -32.74 -10.78
CA ASP A 284 -22.21 -34.17 -11.04
C ASP A 284 -21.68 -34.43 -12.46
N GLU A 285 -20.81 -35.42 -12.61
CA GLU A 285 -20.20 -35.80 -13.90
C GLU A 285 -21.24 -36.36 -14.91
N ASP A 286 -22.32 -36.96 -14.41
CA ASP A 286 -23.40 -37.54 -15.23
C ASP A 286 -24.38 -36.48 -15.76
N THR A 287 -24.34 -35.24 -15.25
CA THR A 287 -25.25 -34.16 -15.68
C THR A 287 -24.56 -33.28 -16.71
N PRO A 288 -25.16 -33.03 -17.89
CA PRO A 288 -24.59 -32.14 -18.90
C PRO A 288 -24.31 -30.76 -18.32
N ASN A 289 -23.15 -30.20 -18.67
CA ASN A 289 -22.78 -28.86 -18.22
C ASN A 289 -23.70 -27.81 -18.87
N PRO A 290 -24.22 -26.83 -18.13
CA PRO A 290 -25.07 -25.76 -18.67
C PRO A 290 -24.43 -24.98 -19.81
N PHE A 291 -23.10 -24.84 -19.84
CA PHE A 291 -22.43 -24.18 -20.96
C PHE A 291 -22.60 -24.92 -22.29
N ALA A 292 -22.91 -26.24 -22.28
CA ALA A 292 -23.11 -27.03 -23.49
C ALA A 292 -24.45 -26.73 -24.20
N GLU A 293 -25.34 -25.94 -23.60
CA GLU A 293 -26.50 -25.39 -24.28
C GLU A 293 -26.15 -24.43 -25.41
N PHE A 294 -24.95 -23.84 -25.35
CA PHE A 294 -24.41 -22.99 -26.42
C PHE A 294 -23.49 -23.76 -27.36
N GLN A 295 -23.51 -23.35 -28.62
CA GLN A 295 -22.55 -23.88 -29.57
C GLN A 295 -21.10 -23.46 -29.15
N PRO A 296 -20.08 -24.29 -29.39
CA PRO A 296 -18.70 -23.97 -29.05
C PRO A 296 -18.17 -22.64 -29.63
N SER A 297 -18.81 -22.13 -30.69
CA SER A 297 -18.49 -20.87 -31.34
C SER A 297 -19.34 -19.67 -30.89
N PHE A 298 -20.22 -19.85 -29.90
CA PHE A 298 -21.16 -18.80 -29.50
C PHE A 298 -20.47 -17.58 -28.90
N PHE A 299 -19.50 -17.79 -28.00
CA PHE A 299 -18.67 -16.71 -27.46
C PHE A 299 -17.42 -16.53 -28.32
N ASP A 300 -17.07 -15.28 -28.59
CA ASP A 300 -15.88 -14.92 -29.33
C ASP A 300 -14.83 -14.22 -28.45
N LEU A 301 -15.21 -13.84 -27.21
CA LEU A 301 -14.31 -13.32 -26.17
C LEU A 301 -14.74 -13.88 -24.82
N ILE A 302 -13.79 -14.43 -24.06
CA ILE A 302 -14.01 -14.85 -22.67
C ILE A 302 -12.97 -14.17 -21.79
N ILE A 303 -13.43 -13.52 -20.72
CA ILE A 303 -12.57 -12.95 -19.68
C ILE A 303 -12.78 -13.72 -18.39
N VAL A 304 -11.71 -14.21 -17.79
CA VAL A 304 -11.72 -14.91 -16.49
C VAL A 304 -11.06 -14.01 -15.46
N ASP A 305 -11.87 -13.43 -14.59
CA ASP A 305 -11.36 -12.65 -13.47
C ASP A 305 -10.91 -13.56 -12.32
N GLU A 306 -9.81 -13.18 -11.66
CA GLU A 306 -9.17 -13.97 -10.62
C GLU A 306 -8.88 -15.44 -11.04
N CYS A 307 -8.37 -15.61 -12.25
CA CYS A 307 -8.13 -16.93 -12.87
C CYS A 307 -7.13 -17.84 -12.14
N HIS A 308 -6.53 -17.35 -11.03
CA HIS A 308 -5.65 -18.13 -10.16
C HIS A 308 -6.40 -18.90 -9.06
N ARG A 309 -7.72 -18.70 -8.94
CA ARG A 309 -8.52 -19.26 -7.85
C ARG A 309 -9.04 -20.63 -8.16
N GLY A 310 -9.01 -21.45 -7.12
CA GLY A 310 -9.69 -22.71 -7.01
C GLY A 310 -8.82 -23.79 -6.36
N SER A 311 -9.50 -24.73 -5.69
CA SER A 311 -8.97 -26.08 -5.47
C SER A 311 -8.69 -26.72 -6.84
N ALA A 312 -7.94 -27.81 -6.93
CA ALA A 312 -7.72 -28.54 -8.17
C ALA A 312 -9.06 -28.87 -8.90
N LYS A 313 -10.16 -29.01 -8.14
CA LYS A 313 -11.51 -29.22 -8.66
C LYS A 313 -12.11 -27.94 -9.27
N GLU A 314 -11.89 -26.75 -8.69
CA GLU A 314 -12.41 -25.47 -9.22
C GLU A 314 -11.57 -24.98 -10.39
N ASP A 315 -10.26 -25.21 -10.40
CA ASP A 315 -9.41 -24.96 -11.58
C ASP A 315 -9.85 -25.81 -12.78
N SER A 316 -10.38 -27.02 -12.55
CA SER A 316 -10.95 -27.85 -13.61
C SER A 316 -12.28 -27.29 -14.16
N GLN A 317 -13.06 -26.56 -13.35
CA GLN A 317 -14.37 -26.05 -13.77
C GLN A 317 -14.27 -24.90 -14.78
N TRP A 318 -13.52 -23.82 -14.47
CA TRP A 318 -13.37 -22.74 -15.45
C TRP A 318 -12.58 -23.19 -16.68
N ARG A 319 -11.63 -24.12 -16.51
CA ARG A 319 -10.86 -24.69 -17.61
C ARG A 319 -11.77 -25.49 -18.57
N ALA A 320 -12.71 -26.30 -18.07
CA ALA A 320 -13.69 -26.99 -18.88
C ALA A 320 -14.51 -26.03 -19.76
N ILE A 321 -14.90 -24.85 -19.22
CA ILE A 321 -15.57 -23.81 -20.00
C ILE A 321 -14.66 -23.30 -21.14
N LEU A 322 -13.40 -22.99 -20.82
CA LEU A 322 -12.45 -22.47 -21.82
C LEU A 322 -12.10 -23.52 -22.89
N GLU A 323 -11.99 -24.78 -22.50
CA GLU A 323 -11.72 -25.90 -23.41
C GLU A 323 -12.90 -26.22 -24.32
N TYR A 324 -14.12 -25.89 -23.90
CA TYR A 324 -15.31 -25.99 -24.74
C TYR A 324 -15.38 -24.85 -25.78
N PHE A 325 -15.12 -23.61 -25.38
CA PHE A 325 -15.18 -22.45 -26.27
C PHE A 325 -13.80 -22.09 -26.85
N THR A 326 -13.14 -23.06 -27.47
CA THR A 326 -11.77 -22.89 -27.99
C THR A 326 -11.63 -21.86 -29.08
N SER A 327 -12.70 -21.54 -29.81
CA SER A 327 -12.72 -20.50 -30.85
C SER A 327 -12.67 -19.07 -30.28
N ALA A 328 -13.01 -18.90 -29.01
CA ALA A 328 -12.98 -17.60 -28.34
C ALA A 328 -11.56 -17.14 -28.03
N THR A 329 -11.32 -15.84 -28.14
CA THR A 329 -10.17 -15.24 -27.47
C THR A 329 -10.39 -15.28 -25.97
N GLN A 330 -9.40 -15.74 -25.20
CA GLN A 330 -9.49 -16.00 -23.79
C GLN A 330 -8.46 -15.14 -23.03
N ILE A 331 -8.94 -14.30 -22.12
CA ILE A 331 -8.12 -13.39 -21.33
C ILE A 331 -8.24 -13.76 -19.86
N GLY A 332 -7.14 -14.22 -19.26
CA GLY A 332 -7.03 -14.41 -17.81
C GLY A 332 -6.55 -13.13 -17.14
N MET A 333 -7.20 -12.75 -16.05
CA MET A 333 -6.78 -11.63 -15.21
C MET A 333 -6.55 -12.11 -13.78
N THR A 334 -5.41 -11.74 -13.20
CA THR A 334 -5.04 -12.18 -11.85
C THR A 334 -4.17 -11.15 -11.15
N ALA A 335 -4.21 -11.12 -9.82
CA ALA A 335 -3.21 -10.41 -9.03
C ALA A 335 -1.96 -11.27 -8.78
N THR A 336 -2.08 -12.60 -8.90
CA THR A 336 -1.05 -13.56 -8.50
C THR A 336 -1.01 -14.71 -9.49
N PRO A 337 -0.03 -14.77 -10.40
CA PRO A 337 0.16 -15.96 -11.22
C PRO A 337 0.59 -17.13 -10.34
N LYS A 338 -0.09 -18.27 -10.44
CA LYS A 338 0.32 -19.50 -9.75
C LYS A 338 1.46 -20.15 -10.53
N ALA A 339 2.52 -20.51 -9.80
CA ALA A 339 3.65 -21.30 -10.28
C ALA A 339 3.84 -22.63 -9.53
N VAL A 340 2.84 -23.09 -8.73
CA VAL A 340 2.98 -24.25 -7.83
C VAL A 340 2.19 -25.45 -8.35
N ASP A 341 2.76 -26.65 -8.15
CA ASP A 341 2.36 -27.97 -8.62
C ASP A 341 0.86 -28.21 -8.85
N GLY A 342 0.50 -28.54 -10.11
CA GLY A 342 -0.74 -29.20 -10.50
C GLY A 342 -1.75 -28.37 -11.27
N ALA A 343 -1.79 -27.04 -11.18
CA ALA A 343 -2.65 -26.18 -11.98
C ALA A 343 -2.00 -24.82 -12.18
N ASN A 344 -1.20 -24.70 -13.21
CA ASN A 344 -0.44 -23.49 -13.49
C ASN A 344 -1.16 -22.68 -14.56
N ASN A 345 -1.61 -21.47 -14.23
CA ASN A 345 -2.22 -20.55 -15.20
C ASN A 345 -1.25 -20.18 -16.32
N LEU A 346 0.06 -20.20 -16.00
CA LEU A 346 1.12 -19.98 -16.99
C LEU A 346 1.14 -21.09 -18.05
N ASP A 347 0.78 -22.33 -17.67
CA ASP A 347 0.72 -23.44 -18.63
C ASP A 347 -0.44 -23.29 -19.62
N TYR A 348 -1.56 -22.69 -19.17
CA TYR A 348 -2.72 -22.48 -20.03
C TYR A 348 -2.63 -21.20 -20.87
N PHE A 349 -2.35 -20.07 -20.25
CA PHE A 349 -2.35 -18.75 -20.90
C PHE A 349 -0.98 -18.36 -21.48
N GLY A 350 0.10 -19.01 -21.05
CA GLY A 350 1.46 -18.63 -21.38
C GLY A 350 2.02 -17.53 -20.47
N LYS A 351 3.16 -16.95 -20.88
CA LYS A 351 3.76 -15.82 -20.15
C LYS A 351 2.82 -14.62 -20.11
N PRO A 352 2.78 -13.88 -19.00
CA PRO A 352 1.97 -12.67 -18.92
C PRO A 352 2.32 -11.68 -20.03
N LEU A 353 1.30 -11.17 -20.71
CA LEU A 353 1.44 -10.10 -21.69
C LEU A 353 1.86 -8.78 -21.03
N TYR A 354 1.38 -8.57 -19.81
CA TYR A 354 1.74 -7.43 -18.98
C TYR A 354 1.64 -7.77 -17.49
N THR A 355 2.57 -7.24 -16.72
CA THR A 355 2.60 -7.37 -15.26
C THR A 355 2.69 -5.98 -14.62
N TYR A 356 1.82 -5.71 -13.65
CA TYR A 356 1.88 -4.53 -12.79
C TYR A 356 1.75 -4.97 -11.34
N SER A 357 2.87 -5.00 -10.63
CA SER A 357 2.97 -5.54 -9.27
C SER A 357 2.46 -4.58 -8.19
N LEU A 358 2.25 -5.10 -6.97
CA LEU A 358 1.93 -4.27 -5.80
C LEU A 358 3.08 -3.29 -5.52
N LYS A 359 4.32 -3.76 -5.60
CA LYS A 359 5.53 -2.95 -5.42
C LYS A 359 5.53 -1.75 -6.37
N GLN A 360 5.31 -1.99 -7.66
CA GLN A 360 5.21 -0.90 -8.65
C GLN A 360 4.09 0.09 -8.30
N GLY A 361 2.91 -0.42 -7.90
CA GLY A 361 1.79 0.43 -7.52
C GLY A 361 2.07 1.31 -6.30
N ILE A 362 2.82 0.81 -5.32
CA ILE A 362 3.29 1.58 -4.15
C ILE A 362 4.37 2.60 -4.56
N GLU A 363 5.34 2.20 -5.38
CA GLU A 363 6.41 3.09 -5.87
C GLU A 363 5.85 4.25 -6.70
N ASP A 364 4.84 3.98 -7.51
CA ASP A 364 4.15 5.00 -8.31
C ASP A 364 3.19 5.86 -7.48
N GLY A 365 2.87 5.46 -6.25
CA GLY A 365 1.97 6.15 -5.34
C GLY A 365 0.49 5.96 -5.64
N PHE A 366 0.11 4.93 -6.40
CA PHE A 366 -1.28 4.56 -6.67
C PHE A 366 -1.85 3.58 -5.65
N LEU A 367 -0.99 2.88 -4.93
CA LEU A 367 -1.38 1.96 -3.86
C LEU A 367 -0.74 2.38 -2.54
N ALA A 368 -1.47 2.13 -1.46
CA ALA A 368 -1.04 2.46 -0.11
C ALA A 368 0.11 1.55 0.33
N PRO A 369 1.21 2.10 0.85
CA PRO A 369 2.21 1.33 1.54
C PRO A 369 1.63 0.76 2.84
N TYR A 370 2.32 -0.23 3.41
CA TYR A 370 1.88 -0.87 4.64
C TYR A 370 3.02 -1.00 5.66
N ARG A 371 2.62 -1.12 6.92
CA ARG A 371 3.48 -1.43 8.05
C ARG A 371 3.01 -2.73 8.66
N VAL A 372 3.94 -3.62 9.01
CA VAL A 372 3.63 -4.90 9.63
C VAL A 372 4.12 -4.93 11.06
N THR A 373 3.23 -5.30 11.97
CA THR A 373 3.58 -5.66 13.34
C THR A 373 3.38 -7.17 13.51
N ASN A 374 4.47 -7.91 13.62
CA ASN A 374 4.43 -9.33 13.96
C ASN A 374 4.41 -9.48 15.48
N SER A 375 3.37 -10.10 16.03
CA SER A 375 3.21 -10.37 17.44
C SER A 375 3.30 -11.89 17.70
N PHE A 376 4.30 -12.32 18.47
CA PHE A 376 4.51 -13.71 18.81
C PHE A 376 4.10 -13.96 20.25
N LEU A 377 3.17 -14.88 20.46
CA LEU A 377 2.85 -15.35 21.80
C LEU A 377 3.79 -16.51 22.16
N ASN A 378 4.12 -16.62 23.45
CA ASN A 378 4.97 -17.70 23.95
C ASN A 378 4.41 -19.07 23.56
N ILE A 379 3.11 -19.28 23.71
CA ILE A 379 2.43 -20.54 23.37
C ILE A 379 2.51 -20.88 21.87
N ASP A 380 2.53 -19.88 21.01
CA ASP A 380 2.68 -20.08 19.56
C ASP A 380 4.09 -20.62 19.20
N LEU A 381 5.07 -20.42 20.08
CA LEU A 381 6.45 -20.90 19.92
C LEU A 381 6.67 -22.27 20.59
N THR A 382 6.11 -22.48 21.79
CA THR A 382 6.31 -23.69 22.56
C THR A 382 5.31 -24.79 22.22
N GLY A 383 4.14 -24.45 21.70
CA GLY A 383 3.01 -25.35 21.52
C GLY A 383 2.35 -25.72 22.88
N TYR A 384 1.36 -26.58 22.82
CA TYR A 384 0.60 -27.06 23.97
C TYR A 384 0.59 -28.57 24.00
N VAL A 385 0.86 -29.13 25.18
CA VAL A 385 0.78 -30.58 25.46
C VAL A 385 -0.18 -30.74 26.62
N PRO A 386 -1.34 -31.40 26.43
CA PRO A 386 -2.27 -31.67 27.53
C PRO A 386 -1.65 -32.56 28.60
N GLU A 387 -2.02 -32.32 29.84
CA GLU A 387 -1.71 -33.24 30.92
C GLU A 387 -2.49 -34.56 30.76
N ASP A 388 -2.01 -35.64 31.36
CA ASP A 388 -2.69 -36.95 31.25
C ASP A 388 -4.05 -36.90 31.95
N GLY A 389 -5.14 -37.14 31.18
CA GLY A 389 -6.51 -37.05 31.66
C GLY A 389 -7.06 -35.63 31.73
N GLU A 390 -6.42 -34.65 31.11
CA GLU A 390 -6.93 -33.28 31.05
C GLU A 390 -8.25 -33.18 30.27
N GLU A 391 -9.21 -32.50 30.86
CA GLU A 391 -10.51 -32.20 30.25
C GLU A 391 -10.62 -30.75 29.84
N ASP A 392 -11.34 -30.52 28.75
CA ASP A 392 -11.68 -29.16 28.32
C ASP A 392 -12.78 -28.54 29.20
N ILE A 393 -13.09 -27.24 29.03
CA ILE A 393 -14.10 -26.51 29.83
C ILE A 393 -15.51 -27.14 29.77
N TYR A 394 -15.75 -28.08 28.86
CA TYR A 394 -17.02 -28.79 28.70
C TYR A 394 -16.93 -30.23 29.25
N GLY A 395 -15.82 -30.62 29.88
CA GLY A 395 -15.60 -31.96 30.41
C GLY A 395 -15.27 -33.00 29.34
N ASN A 396 -14.77 -32.59 28.19
CA ASN A 396 -14.29 -33.55 27.19
C ASN A 396 -12.81 -33.82 27.40
N LEU A 397 -12.43 -35.09 27.48
CA LEU A 397 -11.03 -35.47 27.48
C LEU A 397 -10.31 -34.96 26.24
N ILE A 398 -9.23 -34.21 26.47
CA ILE A 398 -8.38 -33.68 25.40
C ILE A 398 -7.50 -34.85 24.90
N GLN A 399 -7.46 -35.01 23.59
CA GLN A 399 -6.62 -36.04 22.97
C GLN A 399 -5.17 -35.74 23.27
N GLN A 400 -4.44 -36.74 23.80
CA GLN A 400 -3.02 -36.65 24.05
C GLN A 400 -2.26 -36.38 22.75
N GLY A 401 -1.36 -35.40 22.77
CA GLY A 401 -0.56 -35.02 21.60
C GLY A 401 0.03 -33.63 21.75
N TYR A 402 0.86 -33.27 20.80
CA TYR A 402 1.44 -31.94 20.73
C TYR A 402 0.56 -31.05 19.77
N PHE A 403 -0.04 -30.02 20.34
CA PHE A 403 -0.78 -29.02 19.57
C PHE A 403 0.15 -27.85 19.23
N SER A 404 0.40 -27.65 17.96
CA SER A 404 1.21 -26.57 17.44
C SER A 404 0.37 -25.32 17.17
N ARG A 405 1.03 -24.21 16.84
CA ARG A 405 0.35 -22.99 16.41
C ARG A 405 -0.72 -23.23 15.32
N LYS A 406 -0.53 -24.21 14.44
CA LYS A 406 -1.47 -24.55 13.36
C LYS A 406 -2.79 -25.12 13.87
N ASP A 407 -2.75 -25.72 15.03
CA ASP A 407 -3.90 -26.38 15.66
C ASP A 407 -4.74 -25.39 16.47
N PHE A 408 -4.15 -24.23 16.86
CA PHE A 408 -4.84 -23.23 17.66
C PHE A 408 -5.95 -22.54 16.87
N GLY A 409 -7.15 -22.59 17.45
CA GLY A 409 -8.39 -22.08 16.88
C GLY A 409 -9.14 -23.09 15.99
N ARG A 410 -8.52 -24.24 15.66
CA ARG A 410 -9.16 -25.32 14.88
C ARG A 410 -9.37 -26.59 15.72
N GLY A 411 -8.32 -27.17 16.24
CA GLY A 411 -8.38 -28.37 17.07
C GLY A 411 -8.32 -28.07 18.57
N LEU A 412 -7.69 -26.97 18.95
CA LEU A 412 -7.56 -26.49 20.33
C LEU A 412 -7.82 -24.99 20.40
N ALA A 413 -8.81 -24.59 21.18
CA ALA A 413 -9.11 -23.18 21.45
C ALA A 413 -8.60 -22.81 22.85
N LEU A 414 -7.62 -21.93 22.92
CA LEU A 414 -7.06 -21.39 24.15
C LEU A 414 -7.74 -20.05 24.45
N MET A 415 -8.54 -19.99 25.52
CA MET A 415 -9.36 -18.81 25.87
C MET A 415 -8.46 -17.59 26.14
N GLU A 416 -7.39 -17.77 26.88
CA GLU A 416 -6.42 -16.70 27.19
C GLU A 416 -5.72 -16.16 25.95
N ARG A 417 -5.38 -17.04 24.99
CA ARG A 417 -4.78 -16.62 23.71
C ARG A 417 -5.72 -15.66 22.98
N ARG A 418 -7.02 -16.00 22.90
CA ARG A 418 -8.05 -15.14 22.30
C ARG A 418 -8.12 -13.77 22.98
N GLU A 419 -8.12 -13.74 24.31
CA GLU A 419 -8.16 -12.49 25.08
C GLU A 419 -6.93 -11.62 24.83
N ILE A 420 -5.73 -12.18 24.80
CA ILE A 420 -4.49 -11.44 24.55
C ILE A 420 -4.52 -10.85 23.14
N VAL A 421 -4.93 -11.63 22.14
CA VAL A 421 -5.11 -11.16 20.76
C VAL A 421 -6.11 -10.00 20.71
N ALA A 422 -7.29 -10.15 21.35
CA ALA A 422 -8.32 -9.10 21.37
C ALA A 422 -7.84 -7.82 22.07
N ARG A 423 -7.12 -7.95 23.21
CA ARG A 423 -6.50 -6.81 23.93
C ARG A 423 -5.46 -6.11 23.07
N ARG A 424 -4.63 -6.89 22.34
CA ARG A 424 -3.60 -6.33 21.45
C ARG A 424 -4.21 -5.58 20.27
N ILE A 425 -5.28 -6.11 19.67
CA ILE A 425 -6.06 -5.42 18.62
C ILE A 425 -6.63 -4.11 19.17
N THR A 426 -7.28 -4.14 20.32
CA THR A 426 -7.84 -2.95 20.95
C THR A 426 -6.77 -1.90 21.27
N LYS A 427 -5.58 -2.34 21.72
CA LYS A 427 -4.42 -1.46 21.95
C LYS A 427 -3.96 -0.82 20.63
N MET A 428 -3.85 -1.58 19.56
CA MET A 428 -3.49 -1.07 18.23
C MET A 428 -4.50 -0.02 17.75
N LEU A 429 -5.78 -0.29 17.87
CA LEU A 429 -6.84 0.66 17.52
C LEU A 429 -6.77 1.98 18.32
N ARG A 430 -6.36 1.92 19.59
CA ARG A 430 -6.13 3.15 20.39
C ARG A 430 -4.95 3.96 19.88
N GLN A 431 -3.94 3.32 19.30
CA GLN A 431 -2.74 3.97 18.75
C GLN A 431 -3.02 4.63 17.40
N ILE A 432 -3.68 3.90 16.47
CA ILE A 432 -3.89 4.35 15.09
C ILE A 432 -5.22 5.09 14.86
N GLY A 433 -6.10 5.07 15.87
CA GLY A 433 -7.45 5.67 15.80
C GLY A 433 -8.55 4.62 15.91
N ARG A 434 -9.41 4.76 16.93
CA ARG A 434 -10.45 3.77 17.26
C ARG A 434 -11.54 3.62 16.20
N MET A 435 -11.67 4.59 15.28
CA MET A 435 -12.61 4.53 14.15
C MET A 435 -11.97 4.05 12.85
N THR A 436 -10.75 3.49 12.92
CA THR A 436 -10.08 2.89 11.77
C THR A 436 -10.80 1.62 11.35
N LYS A 437 -11.30 1.58 10.10
CA LYS A 437 -11.93 0.38 9.53
C LYS A 437 -10.95 -0.80 9.57
N THR A 438 -11.37 -1.88 10.22
CA THR A 438 -10.50 -3.02 10.56
C THR A 438 -11.13 -4.34 10.12
N ILE A 439 -10.33 -5.22 9.53
CA ILE A 439 -10.72 -6.59 9.22
C ILE A 439 -9.85 -7.54 10.06
N VAL A 440 -10.49 -8.40 10.85
CA VAL A 440 -9.84 -9.43 11.66
C VAL A 440 -10.12 -10.80 11.05
N PHE A 441 -9.09 -11.42 10.48
CA PHE A 441 -9.16 -12.75 9.90
C PHE A 441 -8.94 -13.81 10.97
N CYS A 442 -9.97 -14.60 11.25
CA CYS A 442 -9.98 -15.67 12.25
C CYS A 442 -9.90 -17.06 11.59
N PRO A 443 -9.48 -18.12 12.32
CA PRO A 443 -9.33 -19.48 11.80
C PRO A 443 -10.62 -20.06 11.20
N ASP A 444 -11.74 -19.86 11.88
CA ASP A 444 -13.09 -20.33 11.49
C ASP A 444 -14.17 -19.36 11.92
N ILE A 445 -15.44 -19.73 11.66
CA ILE A 445 -16.62 -18.90 11.95
C ILE A 445 -16.86 -18.75 13.45
N GLU A 446 -16.56 -19.78 14.22
CA GLU A 446 -16.71 -19.80 15.67
C GLU A 446 -15.66 -18.90 16.36
N GLU A 447 -14.41 -18.97 15.92
CA GLU A 447 -13.38 -18.06 16.36
C GLU A 447 -13.67 -16.61 15.98
N ALA A 448 -14.29 -16.38 14.82
CA ALA A 448 -14.74 -15.04 14.42
C ALA A 448 -15.83 -14.50 15.36
N GLU A 449 -16.76 -15.35 15.83
CA GLU A 449 -17.79 -14.95 16.78
C GLU A 449 -17.21 -14.69 18.17
N ALA A 450 -16.34 -15.57 18.67
CA ALA A 450 -15.67 -15.39 19.96
C ALA A 450 -14.84 -14.10 19.98
N MET A 451 -14.08 -13.84 18.93
CA MET A 451 -13.29 -12.60 18.76
C MET A 451 -14.19 -11.36 18.72
N ARG A 452 -15.31 -11.42 17.99
CA ARG A 452 -16.30 -10.34 17.96
C ARG A 452 -16.78 -10.00 19.37
N GLN A 453 -17.13 -11.01 20.16
CA GLN A 453 -17.63 -10.84 21.54
C GLN A 453 -16.56 -10.18 22.42
N LEU A 454 -15.33 -10.65 22.39
CA LEU A 454 -14.21 -10.10 23.18
C LEU A 454 -13.93 -8.64 22.78
N LEU A 455 -13.88 -8.35 21.48
CA LEU A 455 -13.66 -6.97 20.99
C LEU A 455 -14.82 -6.05 21.35
N THR A 456 -16.07 -6.54 21.35
CA THR A 456 -17.25 -5.78 21.82
C THR A 456 -17.09 -5.41 23.29
N ASN A 457 -16.73 -6.36 24.15
CA ASN A 457 -16.55 -6.14 25.59
C ASN A 457 -15.40 -5.16 25.88
N LEU A 458 -14.26 -5.29 25.19
CA LEU A 458 -13.11 -4.41 25.34
C LEU A 458 -13.32 -3.00 24.80
N ASN A 459 -14.34 -2.79 23.94
CA ASN A 459 -14.71 -1.52 23.35
C ASN A 459 -16.18 -1.17 23.64
N SER A 460 -16.69 -1.57 24.80
CA SER A 460 -18.09 -1.40 25.22
C SER A 460 -18.57 0.05 25.17
N ASP A 461 -17.69 1.00 25.44
CA ASP A 461 -17.96 2.44 25.37
C ASP A 461 -18.33 2.94 23.96
N LEU A 462 -17.77 2.32 22.91
CA LEU A 462 -18.12 2.60 21.50
C LEU A 462 -19.31 1.74 21.04
N CYS A 463 -19.39 0.49 21.49
CA CYS A 463 -20.51 -0.39 21.18
C CYS A 463 -21.83 0.10 21.83
N GLN A 464 -21.77 0.83 22.94
CA GLN A 464 -22.94 1.52 23.53
C GLN A 464 -23.43 2.68 22.66
N LYS A 465 -22.55 3.35 21.93
CA LYS A 465 -22.92 4.43 21.00
C LYS A 465 -23.54 3.88 19.71
N ASP A 466 -22.98 2.80 19.18
CA ASP A 466 -23.53 2.08 18.05
C ASP A 466 -23.12 0.60 18.14
N SER A 467 -24.11 -0.29 18.25
CA SER A 467 -23.89 -1.74 18.38
C SER A 467 -23.20 -2.36 17.18
N ARG A 468 -23.17 -1.68 16.03
CA ARG A 468 -22.48 -2.10 14.80
C ARG A 468 -20.98 -1.79 14.83
N TYR A 469 -20.44 -1.18 15.92
CA TYR A 469 -19.01 -0.87 15.99
C TYR A 469 -18.14 -2.12 15.76
N VAL A 470 -18.51 -3.26 16.38
CA VAL A 470 -17.88 -4.56 16.12
C VAL A 470 -18.92 -5.54 15.60
N MET A 471 -18.70 -6.08 14.40
CA MET A 471 -19.62 -7.05 13.78
C MET A 471 -18.86 -8.28 13.25
N LYS A 472 -19.54 -9.41 13.20
CA LYS A 472 -19.11 -10.59 12.43
C LYS A 472 -19.66 -10.47 11.02
N ILE A 473 -18.84 -10.72 10.00
CA ILE A 473 -19.29 -10.85 8.60
C ILE A 473 -18.73 -12.15 8.05
N THR A 474 -19.58 -13.18 8.00
CA THR A 474 -19.24 -14.53 7.56
C THR A 474 -20.32 -15.06 6.61
N GLY A 475 -20.04 -16.18 5.93
CA GLY A 475 -20.94 -16.75 4.96
C GLY A 475 -22.27 -17.26 5.51
N ASP A 476 -22.34 -17.58 6.79
CA ASP A 476 -23.54 -18.05 7.52
C ASP A 476 -24.35 -16.92 8.16
N ASP A 477 -23.76 -15.75 8.35
CA ASP A 477 -24.36 -14.62 9.07
C ASP A 477 -25.19 -13.73 8.12
N TYR A 478 -26.52 -13.81 8.23
CA TYR A 478 -27.43 -13.01 7.41
C TYR A 478 -27.32 -11.51 7.72
N GLU A 479 -27.27 -11.12 8.99
CA GLU A 479 -27.19 -9.70 9.38
C GLU A 479 -25.84 -9.11 9.01
N GLY A 480 -24.74 -9.84 9.24
CA GLY A 480 -23.40 -9.42 8.81
C GLY A 480 -23.34 -9.19 7.30
N LYS A 481 -23.95 -10.05 6.50
CA LYS A 481 -24.03 -9.86 5.03
C LYS A 481 -24.77 -8.58 4.65
N ARG A 482 -25.85 -8.23 5.33
CA ARG A 482 -26.58 -6.98 5.09
C ARG A 482 -25.76 -5.73 5.43
N GLN A 483 -24.84 -5.84 6.38
CA GLN A 483 -23.97 -4.74 6.79
C GLN A 483 -22.69 -4.64 5.93
N LEU A 484 -22.47 -5.57 5.01
CA LEU A 484 -21.29 -5.56 4.13
C LEU A 484 -21.21 -4.28 3.29
N ASP A 485 -22.32 -3.83 2.73
CA ASP A 485 -22.39 -2.61 1.92
C ASP A 485 -22.05 -1.38 2.76
N ASN A 486 -22.52 -1.30 4.02
CA ASN A 486 -22.18 -0.25 4.95
C ASN A 486 -20.69 -0.28 5.35
N PHE A 487 -20.10 -1.48 5.47
CA PHE A 487 -18.67 -1.61 5.76
C PHE A 487 -17.81 -1.14 4.60
N ILE A 488 -18.24 -1.39 3.37
CA ILE A 488 -17.55 -0.98 2.14
C ILE A 488 -17.70 0.53 1.88
N ASP A 489 -18.85 1.08 2.21
CA ASP A 489 -19.16 2.49 2.00
C ASP A 489 -18.17 3.38 2.75
N VAL A 490 -17.58 4.34 2.03
CA VAL A 490 -16.56 5.26 2.55
C VAL A 490 -17.13 6.33 3.48
N ASP A 491 -18.44 6.60 3.39
CA ASP A 491 -19.12 7.61 4.17
C ASP A 491 -19.84 7.03 5.40
N GLN A 492 -19.96 5.70 5.47
CA GLN A 492 -20.53 5.02 6.64
C GLN A 492 -19.44 4.69 7.67
N PRO A 493 -19.51 5.23 8.91
CA PRO A 493 -18.53 4.93 9.95
C PRO A 493 -18.65 3.51 10.53
N TYR A 494 -19.84 2.90 10.43
CA TYR A 494 -20.13 1.58 10.98
C TYR A 494 -20.61 0.60 9.91
N PRO A 495 -20.26 -0.70 10.01
CA PRO A 495 -19.33 -1.31 10.97
C PRO A 495 -17.91 -0.75 10.89
N CYS A 496 -17.22 -0.70 12.05
CA CYS A 496 -15.84 -0.23 12.11
C CYS A 496 -14.85 -1.41 12.19
N VAL A 497 -15.07 -2.35 13.09
CA VAL A 497 -14.27 -3.55 13.25
C VAL A 497 -15.09 -4.77 12.82
N VAL A 498 -14.56 -5.55 11.90
CA VAL A 498 -15.24 -6.73 11.36
C VAL A 498 -14.39 -7.96 11.57
N THR A 499 -14.96 -9.01 12.20
CA THR A 499 -14.36 -10.33 12.30
C THR A 499 -14.89 -11.25 11.20
N THR A 500 -14.02 -12.04 10.59
CA THR A 500 -14.36 -12.93 9.46
C THR A 500 -13.46 -14.15 9.44
N SER A 501 -13.89 -15.23 8.81
CA SER A 501 -13.04 -16.40 8.51
C SER A 501 -12.47 -16.34 7.10
N GLU A 502 -13.32 -16.31 6.08
CA GLU A 502 -12.89 -16.34 4.67
C GLU A 502 -13.62 -15.32 3.79
N MET A 503 -14.84 -14.89 4.17
CA MET A 503 -15.70 -14.12 3.29
C MET A 503 -15.07 -12.82 2.80
N LEU A 504 -14.31 -12.13 3.64
CA LEU A 504 -13.68 -10.84 3.30
C LEU A 504 -12.28 -10.98 2.68
N SER A 505 -11.73 -12.19 2.57
CA SER A 505 -10.43 -12.38 1.91
C SER A 505 -10.49 -12.01 0.43
N THR A 506 -11.67 -12.07 -0.18
CA THR A 506 -11.86 -11.83 -1.61
C THR A 506 -13.13 -11.05 -1.91
N GLY A 507 -13.13 -10.30 -2.99
CA GLY A 507 -14.32 -9.64 -3.54
C GLY A 507 -14.81 -8.40 -2.80
N VAL A 508 -14.22 -8.03 -1.68
CA VAL A 508 -14.64 -6.87 -0.88
C VAL A 508 -13.68 -5.70 -1.10
N ASP A 509 -14.15 -4.59 -1.63
CA ASP A 509 -13.36 -3.38 -1.86
C ASP A 509 -13.63 -2.32 -0.78
N CYS A 510 -13.19 -2.57 0.45
CA CYS A 510 -13.23 -1.57 1.51
C CYS A 510 -12.10 -0.55 1.34
N LYS A 511 -12.37 0.57 0.67
CA LYS A 511 -11.37 1.59 0.32
C LYS A 511 -10.75 2.28 1.54
N THR A 512 -11.43 2.26 2.69
CA THR A 512 -11.00 2.89 3.94
C THR A 512 -10.43 1.91 4.97
N CYS A 513 -10.23 0.62 4.62
CA CYS A 513 -9.62 -0.35 5.51
C CYS A 513 -8.20 0.07 5.88
N GLY A 514 -7.96 0.41 7.15
CA GLY A 514 -6.69 0.91 7.68
C GLY A 514 -5.96 -0.08 8.58
N LEU A 515 -6.62 -1.17 9.01
CA LEU A 515 -5.99 -2.23 9.79
C LEU A 515 -6.45 -3.61 9.30
N ILE A 516 -5.49 -4.47 9.06
CA ILE A 516 -5.71 -5.89 8.77
C ILE A 516 -5.07 -6.70 9.89
N VAL A 517 -5.85 -7.57 10.52
CA VAL A 517 -5.36 -8.50 11.56
C VAL A 517 -5.38 -9.91 11.02
N ILE A 518 -4.25 -10.60 11.11
CA ILE A 518 -4.08 -11.98 10.67
C ILE A 518 -3.94 -12.88 11.91
N ASP A 519 -5.03 -13.51 12.30
CA ASP A 519 -5.04 -14.55 13.35
C ASP A 519 -5.52 -15.91 12.80
N LYS A 520 -5.32 -16.14 11.52
CA LYS A 520 -5.55 -17.44 10.88
C LYS A 520 -4.28 -17.93 10.20
N GLU A 521 -4.13 -19.24 10.08
CA GLU A 521 -3.08 -19.83 9.27
C GLU A 521 -3.39 -19.55 7.78
N ILE A 522 -2.46 -18.92 7.08
CA ILE A 522 -2.54 -18.66 5.66
C ILE A 522 -1.96 -19.88 4.92
N GLN A 523 -2.68 -20.40 3.95
CA GLN A 523 -2.29 -21.63 3.25
C GLN A 523 -1.53 -21.38 1.94
N SER A 524 -1.60 -20.17 1.40
CA SER A 524 -0.96 -19.87 0.13
C SER A 524 -0.55 -18.40 0.00
N MET A 525 0.47 -18.14 -0.82
CA MET A 525 0.87 -16.80 -1.24
C MET A 525 -0.30 -16.02 -1.86
N THR A 526 -1.15 -16.69 -2.60
CA THR A 526 -2.34 -16.09 -3.22
C THR A 526 -3.31 -15.55 -2.18
N GLU A 527 -3.64 -16.35 -1.16
CA GLU A 527 -4.51 -15.93 -0.06
C GLU A 527 -3.89 -14.75 0.69
N PHE A 528 -2.60 -14.82 0.99
CA PHE A 528 -1.87 -13.73 1.63
C PHE A 528 -1.99 -12.41 0.84
N LYS A 529 -1.66 -12.43 -0.46
CA LYS A 529 -1.75 -11.25 -1.32
C LYS A 529 -3.17 -10.68 -1.43
N GLN A 530 -4.19 -11.53 -1.38
CA GLN A 530 -5.58 -11.11 -1.38
C GLN A 530 -5.98 -10.41 -0.08
N ILE A 531 -5.56 -10.96 1.06
CA ILE A 531 -5.78 -10.36 2.39
C ILE A 531 -5.12 -8.98 2.45
N VAL A 532 -3.83 -8.90 2.12
CA VAL A 532 -3.07 -7.64 2.08
C VAL A 532 -3.70 -6.64 1.10
N GLY A 533 -4.16 -7.14 -0.03
CA GLY A 533 -4.84 -6.33 -1.05
C GLY A 533 -6.07 -5.56 -0.56
N ARG A 534 -6.68 -5.94 0.57
CA ARG A 534 -7.83 -5.21 1.16
C ARG A 534 -7.42 -3.84 1.70
N GLY A 535 -6.16 -3.69 2.13
CA GLY A 535 -5.64 -2.42 2.67
C GLY A 535 -5.06 -1.48 1.62
N THR A 536 -4.82 -1.91 0.40
CA THR A 536 -3.97 -1.20 -0.58
C THR A 536 -4.57 0.08 -1.18
N ARG A 537 -5.84 0.38 -0.96
CA ARG A 537 -6.47 1.61 -1.48
C ARG A 537 -5.98 2.84 -0.72
N ILE A 538 -5.71 3.93 -1.46
CA ILE A 538 -5.44 5.25 -0.90
C ILE A 538 -6.75 6.05 -0.88
N ARG A 539 -7.02 6.76 0.23
CA ARG A 539 -8.14 7.68 0.39
C ARG A 539 -7.67 8.88 1.21
N GLU A 540 -6.97 9.79 0.56
CA GLU A 540 -6.41 11.02 1.16
C GLU A 540 -7.50 11.89 1.77
N ASP A 541 -8.64 11.99 1.08
CA ASP A 541 -9.85 12.69 1.53
C ASP A 541 -10.45 12.14 2.85
N LYS A 542 -10.13 10.91 3.21
CA LYS A 542 -10.50 10.26 4.47
C LYS A 542 -9.30 10.05 5.41
N GLY A 543 -8.15 10.67 5.11
CA GLY A 543 -6.93 10.55 5.90
C GLY A 543 -6.22 9.20 5.81
N LYS A 544 -6.61 8.35 4.84
CA LYS A 544 -5.98 7.04 4.66
C LYS A 544 -4.87 7.09 3.62
N TRP A 545 -3.63 7.14 4.11
CA TRP A 545 -2.40 7.15 3.32
C TRP A 545 -1.69 5.81 3.27
N HIS A 546 -1.86 5.00 4.31
CA HIS A 546 -1.26 3.68 4.50
C HIS A 546 -2.23 2.76 5.21
N PHE A 547 -1.81 1.54 5.49
CA PHE A 547 -2.53 0.64 6.38
C PHE A 547 -1.56 -0.18 7.24
N GLU A 548 -2.09 -0.69 8.34
CA GLU A 548 -1.35 -1.53 9.27
C GLU A 548 -1.73 -3.01 9.08
N ILE A 549 -0.77 -3.89 9.28
CA ILE A 549 -0.98 -5.33 9.38
C ILE A 549 -0.53 -5.77 10.76
N LEU A 550 -1.41 -6.38 11.53
CA LEU A 550 -1.08 -7.02 12.80
C LEU A 550 -1.14 -8.53 12.60
N ASP A 551 0.03 -9.17 12.64
CA ASP A 551 0.23 -10.55 12.23
C ASP A 551 0.61 -11.41 13.43
N PHE A 552 -0.31 -12.31 13.87
CA PHE A 552 -0.09 -13.28 14.94
C PHE A 552 0.35 -14.66 14.43
N ARG A 553 0.40 -14.85 13.11
CA ARG A 553 0.69 -16.14 12.48
C ARG A 553 2.00 -16.16 11.71
N ASN A 554 2.74 -15.05 11.72
CA ASN A 554 3.99 -14.89 10.97
C ASN A 554 3.81 -15.11 9.45
N ALA A 555 2.59 -14.85 8.95
CA ALA A 555 2.26 -15.02 7.54
C ALA A 555 3.09 -14.10 6.64
N THR A 556 3.37 -12.88 7.11
CA THR A 556 4.17 -11.88 6.39
C THR A 556 5.63 -12.29 6.18
N GLN A 557 6.17 -13.23 6.96
CA GLN A 557 7.52 -13.78 6.77
C GLN A 557 7.51 -15.03 5.90
N LEU A 558 6.46 -15.87 6.04
CA LEU A 558 6.33 -17.11 5.27
C LEU A 558 6.13 -16.88 3.79
N PHE A 559 5.47 -15.77 3.44
CA PHE A 559 5.11 -15.42 2.06
C PHE A 559 5.90 -14.24 1.53
N HIS A 560 7.18 -14.19 1.90
CA HIS A 560 8.10 -13.21 1.31
C HIS A 560 8.26 -13.46 -0.19
N ASP A 561 7.93 -12.45 -0.98
CA ASP A 561 8.05 -12.49 -2.43
C ASP A 561 8.83 -11.25 -2.89
N PRO A 562 10.03 -11.40 -3.48
CA PRO A 562 10.85 -10.27 -3.92
C PRO A 562 10.12 -9.32 -4.87
N GLU A 563 9.23 -9.83 -5.73
CA GLU A 563 8.41 -8.99 -6.63
C GLU A 563 7.30 -8.24 -5.89
N PHE A 564 6.90 -8.74 -4.73
CA PHE A 564 5.88 -8.14 -3.89
C PHE A 564 6.50 -7.26 -2.80
N ASP A 565 7.50 -7.79 -2.08
CA ASP A 565 8.10 -7.20 -0.88
C ASP A 565 9.49 -6.56 -1.14
N GLY A 566 10.17 -6.91 -2.22
CA GLY A 566 11.57 -6.57 -2.52
C GLY A 566 12.56 -7.68 -2.15
N ASP A 567 13.83 -7.54 -2.53
CA ASP A 567 14.87 -8.52 -2.21
C ASP A 567 15.16 -8.56 -0.71
N PRO A 568 15.27 -9.77 -0.09
CA PRO A 568 15.62 -9.88 1.31
C PRO A 568 17.08 -9.48 1.53
N GLU A 569 17.35 -8.62 2.51
CA GLU A 569 18.72 -8.51 3.02
C GLU A 569 19.11 -9.83 3.69
N PRO A 570 20.34 -10.34 3.45
CA PRO A 570 20.79 -11.55 4.11
C PRO A 570 20.82 -11.33 5.64
N PRO A 571 20.41 -12.30 6.45
CA PRO A 571 20.45 -12.18 7.89
C PRO A 571 21.92 -12.00 8.32
N GLN A 572 22.24 -10.90 8.98
CA GLN A 572 23.52 -10.73 9.66
C GLN A 572 23.58 -11.75 10.80
N GLY A 573 24.57 -12.62 10.72
CA GLY A 573 24.80 -13.84 11.44
C GLY A 573 24.50 -13.82 12.94
N GLY A 574 23.77 -14.85 13.34
CA GLY A 574 23.88 -15.48 14.63
C GLY A 574 24.37 -16.91 14.41
N PRO A 575 25.22 -17.48 15.25
CA PRO A 575 25.87 -18.76 15.00
C PRO A 575 24.97 -19.95 15.35
N GLY A 576 24.95 -20.93 14.47
CA GLY A 576 24.58 -22.29 14.83
C GLY A 576 23.42 -22.91 14.06
N GLY A 577 23.63 -23.57 13.01
CA GLY A 577 23.74 -25.00 12.82
C GLY A 577 22.40 -25.74 12.77
N GLY A 578 22.17 -26.44 11.65
CA GLY A 578 21.19 -27.51 11.63
C GLY A 578 20.69 -27.80 10.21
N GLU A 579 21.29 -28.78 9.64
CA GLU A 579 21.10 -29.30 8.30
C GLU A 579 19.66 -29.70 7.95
N SER A 580 19.37 -29.45 6.69
CA SER A 580 18.27 -29.93 5.89
C SER A 580 18.18 -31.46 5.85
N GLY A 581 17.02 -31.99 6.17
CA GLY A 581 16.60 -33.36 5.89
C GLY A 581 15.62 -33.41 4.74
N ASN A 582 16.11 -33.85 3.59
CA ASN A 582 15.33 -34.19 2.40
C ASN A 582 14.59 -35.51 2.67
N GLY A 583 13.28 -35.56 2.47
CA GLY A 583 12.48 -36.76 2.60
C GLY A 583 11.31 -36.76 1.60
N GLY A 584 11.56 -37.27 0.42
CA GLY A 584 10.51 -37.59 -0.54
C GLY A 584 9.68 -38.78 -0.11
N GLY A 585 8.38 -38.75 -0.38
CA GLY A 585 7.47 -39.86 -0.20
C GLY A 585 6.34 -39.84 -1.21
N ARG A 586 6.37 -40.82 -2.07
CA ARG A 586 5.40 -41.12 -3.13
C ARG A 586 4.03 -41.57 -2.60
N GLY A 587 2.98 -41.15 -3.30
CA GLY A 587 2.05 -42.02 -3.99
C GLY A 587 0.92 -42.66 -3.25
N GLY A 588 -0.27 -42.58 -3.80
CA GLY A 588 -1.31 -43.54 -3.66
C GLY A 588 -2.71 -42.93 -3.73
N GLY A 589 -3.37 -43.16 -4.87
CA GLY A 589 -4.75 -42.76 -5.09
C GLY A 589 -5.72 -43.65 -4.35
N GLY A 590 -6.96 -43.19 -4.25
CA GLY A 590 -8.11 -44.06 -4.01
C GLY A 590 -9.18 -43.48 -3.09
N GLY A 591 -10.37 -43.24 -3.66
CA GLY A 591 -11.66 -43.43 -3.00
C GLY A 591 -12.00 -42.42 -1.93
N THR A 592 -12.98 -41.60 -2.24
CA THR A 592 -13.64 -40.71 -1.27
C THR A 592 -14.53 -41.55 -0.32
N PRO A 593 -14.16 -41.64 0.99
CA PRO A 593 -15.12 -42.05 2.01
C PRO A 593 -16.02 -40.86 2.37
N PRO A 594 -17.21 -41.09 2.95
CA PRO A 594 -18.06 -40.02 3.44
C PRO A 594 -17.30 -39.14 4.42
N THR A 595 -17.50 -37.83 4.34
CA THR A 595 -16.90 -36.82 5.18
C THR A 595 -16.97 -37.22 6.64
N PRO A 596 -15.85 -37.46 7.33
CA PRO A 596 -15.88 -37.67 8.78
C PRO A 596 -16.39 -36.40 9.45
N PRO A 597 -17.07 -36.48 10.60
CA PRO A 597 -17.32 -35.30 11.42
C PRO A 597 -15.98 -34.59 11.63
N GLY A 598 -15.96 -33.27 11.47
CA GLY A 598 -14.76 -32.46 11.59
C GLY A 598 -13.98 -32.78 12.88
N PRO A 599 -12.68 -32.55 12.91
CA PRO A 599 -11.86 -32.85 14.09
C PRO A 599 -12.50 -32.19 15.31
N LYS A 600 -12.63 -32.97 16.41
CA LYS A 600 -13.23 -32.50 17.65
C LYS A 600 -12.38 -31.34 18.17
N LYS A 601 -13.00 -30.18 18.40
CA LYS A 601 -12.35 -28.97 18.89
C LYS A 601 -12.45 -28.96 20.43
N TYR A 602 -11.33 -28.75 21.10
CA TYR A 602 -11.23 -28.68 22.55
C TYR A 602 -11.05 -27.22 22.99
N TYR A 603 -11.57 -26.87 24.18
CA TYR A 603 -11.56 -25.53 24.74
C TYR A 603 -10.84 -25.57 26.09
N VAL A 604 -9.72 -24.91 26.21
CA VAL A 604 -8.89 -24.87 27.41
C VAL A 604 -8.88 -23.46 27.99
N ASP A 605 -9.08 -23.39 29.31
CA ASP A 605 -8.95 -22.17 30.10
C ASP A 605 -7.78 -22.36 31.03
N GLY A 606 -6.80 -21.48 31.02
CA GLY A 606 -5.61 -21.53 31.88
C GLY A 606 -4.29 -21.63 31.12
N GLY A 607 -3.27 -21.01 31.66
CA GLY A 607 -1.90 -20.94 31.15
C GLY A 607 -1.35 -19.52 31.18
N GLU A 608 -0.09 -19.31 31.56
CA GLU A 608 0.56 -18.00 31.44
C GLU A 608 0.88 -17.71 29.96
N ILE A 609 -0.10 -17.21 29.22
CA ILE A 609 0.09 -16.78 27.83
C ILE A 609 0.42 -15.28 27.83
N GLN A 610 1.49 -14.92 27.13
CA GLN A 610 1.91 -13.52 26.97
C GLN A 610 2.52 -13.30 25.60
N ILE A 611 2.59 -12.02 25.19
CA ILE A 611 3.34 -11.64 23.99
C ILE A 611 4.82 -11.71 24.33
N ASP A 612 5.55 -12.64 23.69
CA ASP A 612 6.98 -12.87 23.93
C ASP A 612 7.84 -11.87 23.13
N LYS A 613 7.51 -11.66 21.84
CA LYS A 613 8.26 -10.78 20.94
C LYS A 613 7.34 -10.05 19.98
N GLU A 614 7.69 -8.81 19.71
CA GLU A 614 7.08 -8.01 18.63
C GLU A 614 8.16 -7.43 17.73
N TYR A 615 7.92 -7.45 16.44
CA TYR A 615 8.76 -6.82 15.43
C TYR A 615 7.90 -5.93 14.56
N VAL A 616 8.43 -4.75 14.22
CA VAL A 616 7.82 -3.87 13.21
C VAL A 616 8.63 -4.01 11.94
N SER A 617 7.92 -4.26 10.85
CA SER A 617 8.51 -4.25 9.52
C SER A 617 7.77 -3.22 8.66
N PHE A 618 8.49 -2.46 7.88
CA PHE A 618 7.93 -1.45 6.99
C PHE A 618 8.69 -1.44 5.68
N LEU A 619 8.01 -0.97 4.64
CA LEU A 619 8.60 -0.89 3.31
C LEU A 619 9.64 0.25 3.29
N GLY A 620 10.93 -0.08 3.20
CA GLY A 620 12.03 0.87 3.11
C GLY A 620 11.97 1.75 1.86
N ALA A 621 12.85 2.76 1.79
CA ALA A 621 12.93 3.66 0.64
C ALA A 621 13.38 2.95 -0.65
N ASP A 622 14.07 1.84 -0.52
CA ASP A 622 14.53 0.92 -1.57
C ASP A 622 13.49 -0.11 -2.01
N GLY A 623 12.31 -0.15 -1.35
CA GLY A 623 11.25 -1.11 -1.62
C GLY A 623 11.35 -2.42 -0.85
N ASN A 624 12.38 -2.58 0.01
CA ASN A 624 12.58 -3.78 0.81
C ASN A 624 11.84 -3.71 2.15
N LEU A 625 11.38 -4.85 2.65
CA LEU A 625 10.78 -4.95 3.97
C LEU A 625 11.88 -4.95 5.04
N ILE A 626 12.00 -3.86 5.77
CA ILE A 626 12.98 -3.71 6.86
C ILE A 626 12.37 -4.23 8.15
N LYS A 627 13.03 -5.20 8.78
CA LYS A 627 12.64 -5.79 10.07
C LYS A 627 13.57 -5.31 11.16
N ASP A 628 13.02 -4.59 12.13
CA ASP A 628 13.77 -4.14 13.31
C ASP A 628 13.00 -4.41 14.60
N SER A 629 13.70 -4.70 15.70
CA SER A 629 13.11 -4.55 17.03
C SER A 629 12.77 -3.06 17.26
N TYR A 630 11.80 -2.75 18.12
CA TYR A 630 11.46 -1.35 18.43
C TYR A 630 12.68 -0.55 18.89
N ILE A 631 13.58 -1.17 19.64
CA ILE A 631 14.79 -0.52 20.15
C ILE A 631 15.79 -0.27 19.03
N ASP A 632 16.08 -1.29 18.20
CA ASP A 632 17.05 -1.16 17.10
C ASP A 632 16.55 -0.20 16.03
N PHE A 633 15.27 -0.26 15.71
CA PHE A 633 14.61 0.67 14.79
C PHE A 633 14.76 2.12 15.31
N THR A 634 14.37 2.37 16.56
CA THR A 634 14.46 3.69 17.17
C THR A 634 15.92 4.17 17.26
N LYS A 635 16.86 3.28 17.63
CA LYS A 635 18.30 3.57 17.66
C LYS A 635 18.82 4.04 16.30
N LYS A 636 18.48 3.32 15.22
CA LYS A 636 18.86 3.69 13.84
C LYS A 636 18.27 5.05 13.43
N ARG A 637 17.01 5.31 13.76
CA ARG A 637 16.34 6.58 13.43
C ARG A 637 16.98 7.76 14.15
N ILE A 638 17.19 7.64 15.46
CA ILE A 638 17.83 8.72 16.24
C ILE A 638 19.26 8.95 15.73
N ARG A 639 20.06 7.91 15.53
CA ARG A 639 21.44 8.05 15.03
C ARG A 639 21.53 8.56 13.60
N GLY A 640 20.54 8.26 12.77
CA GLY A 640 20.44 8.83 11.43
C GLY A 640 20.22 10.34 11.44
N ARG A 641 19.55 10.87 12.45
CA ARG A 641 19.30 12.31 12.63
C ARG A 641 20.39 12.99 13.46
N TYR A 642 20.85 12.33 14.52
CA TYR A 642 21.88 12.78 15.43
C TYR A 642 22.99 11.71 15.50
N PRO A 643 24.03 11.79 14.66
CA PRO A 643 25.06 10.75 14.55
C PRO A 643 25.79 10.46 15.86
N THR A 644 25.97 11.49 16.68
CA THR A 644 26.64 11.36 17.99
C THR A 644 25.78 11.91 19.14
N LEU A 645 26.10 11.49 20.37
CA LEU A 645 25.48 12.04 21.58
C LEU A 645 25.63 13.55 21.64
N ASN A 646 26.81 14.07 21.29
CA ASN A 646 27.07 15.51 21.31
C ASN A 646 26.19 16.30 20.35
N ASP A 647 25.93 15.77 19.14
CA ASP A 647 25.01 16.38 18.19
C ASP A 647 23.58 16.48 18.75
N PHE A 648 23.13 15.42 19.44
CA PHE A 648 21.83 15.43 20.11
C PHE A 648 21.79 16.42 21.28
N LEU A 649 22.80 16.40 22.16
CA LEU A 649 22.90 17.30 23.32
C LEU A 649 22.95 18.76 22.89
N GLN A 650 23.73 19.08 21.85
CA GLN A 650 23.80 20.42 21.30
C GLN A 650 22.44 20.87 20.79
N LYS A 651 21.80 20.08 19.95
CA LYS A 651 20.48 20.39 19.41
C LYS A 651 19.42 20.53 20.51
N TRP A 652 19.46 19.66 21.52
CA TRP A 652 18.56 19.73 22.68
C TRP A 652 18.78 21.00 23.49
N SER A 653 20.02 21.40 23.71
CA SER A 653 20.36 22.61 24.46
C SER A 653 20.02 23.90 23.72
N GLU A 654 20.16 23.92 22.40
CA GLU A 654 19.90 25.07 21.53
C GLU A 654 18.40 25.28 21.26
N ALA A 655 17.57 24.26 21.45
CA ALA A 655 16.16 24.37 21.14
C ALA A 655 15.38 25.25 22.12
N ASP A 656 14.73 26.28 21.60
CA ASP A 656 13.84 27.15 22.37
C ASP A 656 12.62 26.40 22.93
N ARG A 657 12.19 25.34 22.27
CA ARG A 657 11.09 24.46 22.68
C ARG A 657 11.48 23.00 22.59
N LYS A 658 11.68 22.35 23.74
CA LYS A 658 12.04 20.92 23.82
C LYS A 658 10.96 20.01 23.19
N LYS A 659 9.70 20.43 23.27
CA LYS A 659 8.58 19.76 22.59
C LYS A 659 8.77 19.68 21.08
N ALA A 660 9.37 20.71 20.45
CA ALA A 660 9.61 20.68 19.02
C ALA A 660 10.60 19.55 18.61
N ILE A 661 11.60 19.26 19.45
CA ILE A 661 12.50 18.12 19.22
C ILE A 661 11.76 16.79 19.41
N VAL A 662 10.91 16.70 20.43
CA VAL A 662 10.10 15.48 20.66
C VAL A 662 9.14 15.23 19.51
N ASP A 663 8.50 16.27 19.01
CA ASP A 663 7.60 16.19 17.86
C ASP A 663 8.41 15.87 16.57
N GLU A 664 9.60 16.47 16.38
CA GLU A 664 10.51 16.11 15.32
C GLU A 664 10.93 14.63 15.40
N LEU A 665 11.26 14.12 16.59
CA LEU A 665 11.61 12.70 16.76
C LEU A 665 10.42 11.77 16.45
N LYS A 666 9.20 12.15 16.80
CA LYS A 666 7.99 11.44 16.41
C LYS A 666 7.80 11.42 14.90
N ASP A 667 8.08 12.54 14.23
CA ASP A 667 8.03 12.64 12.77
C ASP A 667 9.07 11.74 12.07
N TYR A 668 10.13 11.34 12.79
CA TYR A 668 11.12 10.37 12.32
C TYR A 668 10.88 8.93 12.82
N ASP A 669 9.65 8.57 13.18
CA ASP A 669 9.27 7.22 13.65
C ASP A 669 9.97 6.78 14.95
N VAL A 670 10.32 7.69 15.83
CA VAL A 670 10.89 7.32 17.13
C VAL A 670 9.79 6.84 18.07
N LEU A 671 9.75 5.53 18.31
CA LEU A 671 8.67 4.83 19.03
C LEU A 671 8.86 4.86 20.55
N ILE A 672 8.95 6.06 21.13
CA ILE A 672 9.27 6.25 22.57
C ILE A 672 8.26 5.57 23.48
N ASP A 673 6.96 5.70 23.16
CA ASP A 673 5.92 5.13 24.01
C ASP A 673 5.89 3.60 23.96
N ALA A 674 6.18 3.02 22.77
CA ALA A 674 6.34 1.57 22.63
C ALA A 674 7.55 1.05 23.42
N ILE A 675 8.65 1.80 23.45
CA ILE A 675 9.85 1.44 24.22
C ILE A 675 9.57 1.47 25.72
N ARG A 676 8.82 2.47 26.21
CA ARG A 676 8.40 2.55 27.62
C ARG A 676 7.56 1.36 28.03
N GLU A 677 6.63 0.95 27.17
CA GLU A 677 5.73 -0.17 27.45
C GLU A 677 6.46 -1.52 27.51
N GLN A 678 7.46 -1.71 26.65
CA GLN A 678 8.26 -2.95 26.65
C GLN A 678 9.35 -2.98 27.73
N ASN A 679 9.71 -1.86 28.32
CA ASN A 679 10.75 -1.77 29.32
C ASN A 679 10.27 -1.08 30.60
N PRO A 680 9.81 -1.84 31.61
CA PRO A 680 9.30 -1.26 32.87
C PRO A 680 10.27 -0.29 33.56
N ASN A 681 11.59 -0.48 33.38
CA ASN A 681 12.61 0.38 33.95
C ASN A 681 12.61 1.78 33.32
N LEU A 682 12.04 1.94 32.12
CA LEU A 682 11.93 3.22 31.41
C LEU A 682 10.55 3.88 31.58
N ALA A 683 9.60 3.26 32.27
CA ALA A 683 8.24 3.76 32.42
C ALA A 683 8.18 5.20 32.98
N ASN A 684 9.05 5.52 33.95
CA ASN A 684 9.15 6.83 34.60
C ASN A 684 10.34 7.68 34.11
N ALA A 685 11.08 7.20 33.08
CA ALA A 685 12.16 7.95 32.50
C ALA A 685 11.66 9.17 31.71
N ASP A 686 12.46 10.22 31.66
CA ASP A 686 12.21 11.34 30.75
C ASP A 686 12.44 10.91 29.29
N ILE A 687 11.77 11.57 28.34
CA ILE A 687 11.97 11.30 26.90
C ILE A 687 13.44 11.50 26.50
N PHE A 688 14.07 12.54 27.04
CA PHE A 688 15.51 12.79 26.85
C PHE A 688 16.37 11.59 27.26
N ASP A 689 16.08 11.00 28.43
CA ASP A 689 16.80 9.84 28.94
C ASP A 689 16.55 8.60 28.11
N ILE A 690 15.34 8.39 27.61
CA ILE A 690 15.02 7.27 26.74
C ILE A 690 15.81 7.41 25.43
N VAL A 691 15.86 8.60 24.83
CA VAL A 691 16.65 8.86 23.62
C VAL A 691 18.14 8.61 23.87
N CYS A 692 18.69 9.16 24.96
CA CYS A 692 20.09 8.96 25.33
C CYS A 692 20.41 7.49 25.62
N HIS A 693 19.51 6.78 26.28
CA HIS A 693 19.69 5.37 26.59
C HIS A 693 19.65 4.50 25.34
N VAL A 694 18.61 4.65 24.52
CA VAL A 694 18.40 3.79 23.35
C VAL A 694 19.43 4.06 22.25
N ALA A 695 19.72 5.31 21.95
CA ALA A 695 20.61 5.65 20.85
C ALA A 695 22.09 5.65 21.23
N PHE A 696 22.44 6.03 22.47
CA PHE A 696 23.81 6.32 22.86
C PHE A 696 24.27 5.55 24.10
N ASP A 697 23.48 4.53 24.50
CA ASP A 697 23.80 3.59 25.60
C ASP A 697 24.05 4.29 26.96
N GLN A 698 23.41 5.46 27.22
CA GLN A 698 23.51 6.20 28.48
C GLN A 698 22.59 5.59 29.56
N LYS A 699 22.99 5.72 30.83
CA LYS A 699 22.15 5.26 31.94
C LYS A 699 20.93 6.21 32.09
N PRO A 700 19.70 5.70 31.97
CA PRO A 700 18.52 6.54 32.05
C PRO A 700 18.27 7.01 33.51
N LEU A 701 17.80 8.24 33.65
CA LEU A 701 17.32 8.81 34.90
C LEU A 701 15.79 8.95 34.83
N THR A 702 15.14 8.73 35.96
CA THR A 702 13.72 9.07 36.11
C THR A 702 13.55 10.57 36.23
N ARG A 703 12.36 11.06 35.86
CA ARG A 703 12.00 12.48 36.02
C ARG A 703 12.20 12.97 37.45
N LYS A 704 11.87 12.15 38.44
CA LYS A 704 12.11 12.46 39.87
C LYS A 704 13.58 12.59 40.22
N GLU A 705 14.41 11.72 39.69
CA GLU A 705 15.87 11.79 39.93
C GLU A 705 16.47 13.06 39.33
N ARG A 706 16.05 13.45 38.11
CA ARG A 706 16.47 14.72 37.48
C ARG A 706 16.03 15.94 38.29
N ALA A 707 14.76 16.01 38.65
CA ALA A 707 14.26 17.11 39.49
C ALA A 707 15.02 17.21 40.82
N ASN A 708 15.27 16.06 41.48
CA ASN A 708 16.02 16.02 42.74
C ASN A 708 17.51 16.41 42.56
N LYS A 709 18.12 16.11 41.41
CA LYS A 709 19.49 16.55 41.09
C LYS A 709 19.57 18.06 41.06
N VAL A 710 18.58 18.73 40.43
CA VAL A 710 18.50 20.19 40.39
C VAL A 710 18.20 20.77 41.77
N LYS A 711 17.27 20.19 42.52
CA LYS A 711 16.93 20.67 43.91
C LYS A 711 18.12 20.62 44.87
N LYS A 712 19.00 19.64 44.70
CA LYS A 712 20.20 19.46 45.54
C LYS A 712 21.36 20.34 45.09
N SER A 713 21.30 20.98 43.94
CA SER A 713 22.34 21.85 43.43
C SER A 713 22.31 23.21 44.10
N ASP A 714 23.39 23.99 43.97
CA ASP A 714 23.52 25.36 44.44
C ASP A 714 22.65 26.36 43.65
N TYR A 715 21.92 25.89 42.67
CA TYR A 715 21.13 26.71 41.75
C TYR A 715 20.15 27.65 42.49
N PHE A 716 19.51 27.15 43.53
CA PHE A 716 18.49 27.91 44.29
C PHE A 716 19.06 29.02 45.18
N SER A 717 20.36 29.00 45.50
CA SER A 717 20.97 29.96 46.40
C SER A 717 20.94 31.40 45.90
N GLN A 718 20.82 31.59 44.60
CA GLN A 718 20.78 32.90 43.93
C GLN A 718 19.40 33.56 43.94
N TYR A 719 18.33 32.83 44.34
CA TYR A 719 16.97 33.33 44.30
C TYR A 719 16.42 33.58 45.72
N GLY A 720 15.59 34.62 45.88
CA GLY A 720 14.85 34.88 47.12
C GLY A 720 13.83 33.75 47.40
N GLU A 721 13.38 33.67 48.63
CA GLU A 721 12.56 32.57 49.16
C GLU A 721 11.31 32.28 48.32
N GLU A 722 10.54 33.30 47.92
CA GLU A 722 9.34 33.12 47.12
C GLU A 722 9.67 32.64 45.68
N ALA A 723 10.69 33.20 45.05
CA ALA A 723 11.11 32.76 43.74
C ALA A 723 11.62 31.29 43.75
N ARG A 724 12.33 30.91 44.79
CA ARG A 724 12.80 29.54 45.02
C ARG A 724 11.63 28.55 45.14
N ARG A 725 10.62 28.90 45.96
CA ARG A 725 9.44 28.04 46.13
C ARG A 725 8.66 27.86 44.83
N VAL A 726 8.56 28.89 44.01
CA VAL A 726 7.95 28.79 42.67
C VAL A 726 8.71 27.79 41.79
N LEU A 727 10.06 27.89 41.74
CA LEU A 727 10.90 26.95 40.95
C LEU A 727 10.82 25.51 41.47
N GLU A 728 10.74 25.31 42.78
CA GLU A 728 10.56 24.00 43.40
C GLU A 728 9.22 23.35 42.96
N VAL A 729 8.14 24.13 42.96
CA VAL A 729 6.82 23.64 42.47
C VAL A 729 6.84 23.32 40.97
N LEU A 730 7.56 24.10 40.17
CA LEU A 730 7.73 23.80 38.76
C LEU A 730 8.48 22.47 38.54
N LEU A 731 9.54 22.20 39.34
CA LEU A 731 10.26 20.91 39.29
C LEU A 731 9.42 19.73 39.76
N ASP A 732 8.57 19.93 40.79
CA ASP A 732 7.63 18.90 41.24
C ASP A 732 6.62 18.57 40.15
N LYS A 733 6.10 19.58 39.50
CA LYS A 733 5.19 19.41 38.36
C LYS A 733 5.85 18.71 37.21
N TYR A 734 7.10 19.04 36.85
CA TYR A 734 7.89 18.27 35.86
C TYR A 734 8.05 16.82 36.29
N ALA A 735 8.41 16.55 37.53
CA ALA A 735 8.61 15.19 38.05
C ALA A 735 7.35 14.33 37.95
N ASP A 736 6.17 14.91 38.15
CA ASP A 736 4.90 14.21 38.15
C ASP A 736 4.33 14.02 36.73
N THR A 737 4.35 15.04 35.90
CA THR A 737 3.66 15.07 34.60
C THR A 737 4.58 15.04 33.39
N GLY A 738 5.90 15.29 33.55
CA GLY A 738 6.86 15.32 32.45
C GLY A 738 6.65 16.48 31.47
N ILE A 739 6.27 17.66 31.97
CA ILE A 739 6.03 18.84 31.14
C ILE A 739 7.32 19.26 30.42
N LEU A 740 7.28 19.36 29.11
CA LEU A 740 8.39 19.77 28.25
C LEU A 740 8.42 21.31 28.01
N GLU A 741 7.35 22.03 28.36
CA GLU A 741 7.21 23.47 28.12
C GLU A 741 7.14 24.24 29.46
N LEU A 742 8.18 24.14 30.27
CA LEU A 742 8.27 24.90 31.54
C LEU A 742 8.28 26.42 31.32
N GLU A 743 8.74 26.86 30.14
CA GLU A 743 8.75 28.29 29.76
C GLU A 743 7.34 28.82 29.41
N ASN A 744 6.35 27.97 29.21
CA ASN A 744 5.00 28.42 28.88
C ASN A 744 4.34 29.11 30.04
N ILE A 745 4.07 30.41 29.91
CA ILE A 745 3.50 31.24 30.94
C ILE A 745 2.13 30.70 31.45
N ALA A 746 1.40 29.96 30.62
CA ALA A 746 0.15 29.33 31.01
C ALA A 746 0.32 28.35 32.19
N ILE A 747 1.54 27.85 32.45
CA ILE A 747 1.83 26.99 33.59
C ILE A 747 1.59 27.74 34.93
N LEU A 748 1.79 29.07 34.97
CA LEU A 748 1.60 29.91 36.11
C LEU A 748 0.11 30.05 36.50
N LEU A 749 -0.82 29.68 35.63
CA LEU A 749 -2.26 29.67 35.89
C LEU A 749 -2.75 28.35 36.54
N THR A 750 -1.84 27.39 36.73
CA THR A 750 -2.22 26.09 37.32
C THR A 750 -2.46 26.24 38.84
N PRO A 751 -3.37 25.40 39.43
CA PRO A 751 -3.75 25.50 40.84
C PRO A 751 -2.56 25.50 41.81
N GLN A 752 -1.52 24.69 41.50
CA GLN A 752 -0.31 24.57 42.34
C GLN A 752 0.49 25.86 42.40
N LEU A 753 0.46 26.69 41.37
CA LEU A 753 1.17 27.97 41.30
C LEU A 753 0.28 29.16 41.66
N ALA A 754 -1.04 29.01 41.58
CA ALA A 754 -1.98 30.06 41.96
C ALA A 754 -1.84 30.53 43.42
N GLN A 755 -1.31 29.67 44.32
CA GLN A 755 -1.03 30.04 45.72
C GLN A 755 0.00 31.19 45.87
N PHE A 756 0.86 31.39 44.88
CA PHE A 756 1.85 32.48 44.85
C PHE A 756 1.28 33.77 44.27
N GLY A 757 0.06 33.74 43.75
CA GLY A 757 -0.66 34.86 43.18
C GLY A 757 -0.83 34.81 41.68
N LYS A 758 -1.30 35.90 41.07
CA LYS A 758 -1.44 36.01 39.60
C LYS A 758 -0.07 35.97 38.91
N PRO A 759 0.03 35.54 37.65
CA PRO A 759 1.30 35.43 36.92
C PRO A 759 2.20 36.66 37.01
N GLN A 760 1.62 37.84 36.93
CA GLN A 760 2.36 39.12 37.05
C GLN A 760 3.04 39.30 38.42
N LYS A 761 2.41 38.80 39.51
CA LYS A 761 3.01 38.83 40.85
C LYS A 761 4.14 37.82 40.96
N ILE A 762 3.94 36.63 40.41
CA ILE A 762 4.98 35.59 40.39
C ILE A 762 6.22 36.06 39.62
N MET A 763 6.04 36.68 38.46
CA MET A 763 7.13 37.23 37.68
C MET A 763 7.94 38.31 38.41
N LYS A 764 7.28 39.11 39.28
CA LYS A 764 7.96 40.13 40.10
C LYS A 764 8.95 39.52 41.06
N TYR A 765 8.78 38.29 41.54
CA TYR A 765 9.76 37.62 42.39
C TYR A 765 11.09 37.37 41.68
N PHE A 766 11.12 37.39 40.33
CA PHE A 766 12.25 37.21 39.47
C PHE A 766 12.79 38.51 38.84
N GLY A 767 12.24 39.67 39.22
CA GLY A 767 12.62 40.97 38.62
C GLY A 767 11.89 41.29 37.30
N GLY A 768 10.77 40.58 37.02
CA GLY A 768 9.95 40.72 35.81
C GLY A 768 9.92 39.48 34.92
N MET A 769 9.32 39.65 33.75
CA MET A 769 9.13 38.54 32.80
C MET A 769 10.47 37.96 32.30
N GLU A 770 11.44 38.84 31.95
CA GLU A 770 12.75 38.41 31.47
C GLU A 770 13.51 37.64 32.56
N GLY A 771 13.47 38.11 33.80
CA GLY A 771 14.10 37.41 34.92
C GLY A 771 13.49 36.03 35.18
N TYR A 772 12.14 35.92 35.10
CA TYR A 772 11.46 34.64 35.19
C TYR A 772 11.86 33.67 34.09
N MET A 773 11.83 34.11 32.82
CA MET A 773 12.20 33.28 31.68
C MET A 773 13.68 32.86 31.79
N SER A 774 14.58 33.74 32.17
CA SER A 774 15.97 33.40 32.41
C SER A 774 16.16 32.36 33.52
N ALA A 775 15.41 32.49 34.63
CA ALA A 775 15.42 31.48 35.69
C ALA A 775 14.94 30.13 35.23
N VAL A 776 13.85 30.06 34.49
CA VAL A 776 13.33 28.79 33.96
C VAL A 776 14.30 28.15 32.97
N ARG A 777 14.89 28.91 32.05
CA ARG A 777 15.91 28.42 31.10
C ARG A 777 17.14 27.87 31.80
N ASN A 778 17.64 28.58 32.78
CA ASN A 778 18.77 28.10 33.57
C ASN A 778 18.45 26.83 34.36
N MET A 779 17.21 26.71 34.86
CA MET A 779 16.74 25.50 35.50
C MET A 779 16.65 24.32 34.51
N GLU A 780 16.10 24.54 33.32
CA GLU A 780 16.03 23.54 32.26
C GLU A 780 17.43 23.08 31.79
N THR A 781 18.36 24.01 31.63
CA THR A 781 19.76 23.69 31.29
C THR A 781 20.38 22.75 32.31
N ARG A 782 20.13 22.98 33.60
CA ARG A 782 20.62 22.11 34.68
C ARG A 782 19.86 20.78 34.76
N LEU A 783 18.57 20.79 34.43
CA LEU A 783 17.72 19.61 34.40
C LEU A 783 18.23 18.58 33.37
N TYR A 784 18.66 19.06 32.20
CA TYR A 784 19.16 18.25 31.10
C TYR A 784 20.68 18.19 30.98
N ALA A 785 21.40 18.74 31.94
CA ALA A 785 22.84 18.57 32.02
C ALA A 785 23.17 17.07 32.21
N ALA A 786 24.14 16.59 31.42
CA ALA A 786 24.55 15.18 31.37
C ALA A 786 25.13 14.66 32.70
#